data_eb59790985f9622127b453ee6c9a348f
#
_entry.id   eb59790985f9622127b453ee6c9a348f
#
_cell.length_a   1.000
_cell.length_b   1.000
_cell.length_c   1.000
_cell.angle_alpha   90.00
_cell.angle_beta   90.00
_cell.angle_gamma   90.00
#
_symmetry.space_group_name_H-M   'P 1'
#
loop_
_entity.id
_entity.type
_entity.pdbx_description
1 polymer ?
#
loop_
_entity_poly.entity_id
_entity_poly.type
_entity_poly.pdbx_seq_one_letter_code
_entity_poly.pdbx_strand_id
1 'polypeptide(L)'
;FINLPLDTVLNKVFTNQKLSYFLSGNQVYISYQKPIINQFGIGKFFNRESNYEPIKKGLIFAKEYQKDHEGINELEKVYEVGDRYQFVMGETASMAGYVSQSGNELPVEGAFIYVEEPFVGTSTDASGFYTLSIPTGKHILFLQSIEMKNTYRNIVVFSDGTFNVDMEVDVIALNEVVVNSDRDINIEQAQMGVTKIGIEETKSIPVLLGERDIVKAAATTPGVQAVGEGAAGVNIRGGKADQNLFTIDGASVYNTSHFFGFFSIFNSESLEGMELFKGGIPAKYGGRISSVFDITTKVPDKEKYIIKGGIGPVTSSLLFEGPLIKEKTSLMVGGRATYSDFVLKQISNNPLSNQDADFHDFILKIDHKIDKNNTLSALGYYSFDSFQLDSDSLLGYSDFSYINANFSINWMHQFNDNLDGSLRLTGSQYGYRIGYDKLLTQAFDINYNISELTASTDFNYYLDEKNHFNFGTSIKKYQVNPGVRQPLGDLSNISFDEINPEQALESAIYFSNQYDPTKNISLYAGLRYSSYTQLGPSESYQYALDKPINQAFIVDTLSYGKGVPMATYHGPELRLSGRFSLANLSSVKVSYNRSRQYVHMLINSASLAPTDIWRLSGKYVEPQIVDQFSIGYYKNIARNNVLEFSVETYYKGIKNLVDFKVGADLQFNKAIETDLLQGDGRSYGLELSAKKSNGWFTGWFNYTWSRSFIRLNGDFSEERVNGGDFFQTTYDKPHYLNMVTNYKFTRRYSLSLNLVYSSGRPVTYPIGKWQFNTAESLQYSERNAFRIPDYFRVDLGFDIEGTHKVKKLAHSFWTFSIYNLFGRDNAYSIFFKTVD
;
A
#
# COMPACT_ATOMS: atom_id res chain seq x y z
N PHE A 1 41.30 4.24 -57.90
CA PHE A 1 40.26 4.55 -56.89
C PHE A 1 39.40 5.78 -57.22
N ILE A 2 39.40 6.27 -58.45
CA ILE A 2 38.57 7.41 -58.87
C ILE A 2 37.13 6.92 -59.07
N ASN A 3 36.14 7.55 -58.39
CA ASN A 3 34.73 7.23 -58.38
C ASN A 3 34.27 5.93 -57.72
N LEU A 4 35.03 5.38 -56.79
CA LEU A 4 34.56 4.26 -55.94
C LEU A 4 33.97 4.80 -54.59
N PRO A 5 32.91 4.17 -54.06
CA PRO A 5 32.46 4.51 -52.74
C PRO A 5 33.54 4.33 -51.69
N LEU A 6 33.60 5.22 -50.66
CA LEU A 6 34.62 5.21 -49.63
C LEU A 6 34.74 3.85 -48.91
N ASP A 7 33.64 3.21 -48.66
CA ASP A 7 33.59 1.88 -48.05
C ASP A 7 34.30 0.81 -48.87
N THR A 8 34.15 0.84 -50.23
CA THR A 8 34.83 -0.05 -51.15
C THR A 8 36.31 0.20 -51.21
N VAL A 9 36.75 1.47 -51.07
CA VAL A 9 38.17 1.84 -51.01
C VAL A 9 38.76 1.37 -49.71
N LEU A 10 38.13 1.61 -48.59
CA LEU A 10 38.61 1.20 -47.24
C LEU A 10 38.71 -0.33 -47.14
N ASN A 11 37.71 -1.05 -47.66
CA ASN A 11 37.76 -2.51 -47.74
C ASN A 11 38.97 -3.02 -48.52
N LYS A 12 39.27 -2.45 -49.67
CA LYS A 12 40.44 -2.82 -50.44
C LYS A 12 41.76 -2.45 -49.79
N VAL A 13 41.83 -1.30 -49.13
CA VAL A 13 43.06 -0.83 -48.43
C VAL A 13 43.35 -1.67 -47.23
N PHE A 14 42.34 -2.10 -46.50
CA PHE A 14 42.52 -2.83 -45.23
C PHE A 14 42.43 -4.35 -45.41
N THR A 15 42.16 -4.85 -46.60
CA THR A 15 42.26 -6.27 -46.92
C THR A 15 43.65 -6.78 -46.59
N ASN A 16 43.74 -7.86 -45.80
CA ASN A 16 44.97 -8.46 -45.30
C ASN A 16 45.76 -7.62 -44.27
N GLN A 17 45.24 -6.52 -43.76
CA GLN A 17 45.80 -5.80 -42.64
C GLN A 17 44.95 -6.09 -41.41
N LYS A 18 45.54 -6.13 -40.20
CA LYS A 18 44.85 -6.34 -38.93
C LYS A 18 44.07 -5.07 -38.51
N LEU A 19 43.38 -4.43 -39.44
CA LEU A 19 42.65 -3.20 -39.27
C LEU A 19 41.17 -3.43 -39.57
N SER A 20 40.30 -2.94 -38.69
CA SER A 20 38.86 -2.86 -38.86
C SER A 20 38.41 -1.40 -38.89
N TYR A 21 37.42 -1.06 -39.71
CA TYR A 21 36.92 0.30 -39.77
C TYR A 21 35.40 0.38 -39.66
N PHE A 22 34.93 1.55 -39.30
CA PHE A 22 33.53 1.90 -39.23
C PHE A 22 33.29 3.34 -39.70
N LEU A 23 32.26 3.54 -40.48
CA LEU A 23 31.84 4.85 -40.98
C LEU A 23 30.62 5.36 -40.20
N SER A 24 30.70 6.54 -39.64
CA SER A 24 29.57 7.23 -38.99
C SER A 24 29.54 8.70 -39.43
N GLY A 25 28.55 9.05 -40.25
CA GLY A 25 28.50 10.37 -40.89
C GLY A 25 29.73 10.66 -41.72
N ASN A 26 30.45 11.74 -41.44
CA ASN A 26 31.70 12.12 -42.11
C ASN A 26 33.00 11.61 -41.44
N GLN A 27 32.89 10.69 -40.49
CA GLN A 27 34.03 10.17 -39.74
C GLN A 27 34.30 8.69 -40.04
N VAL A 28 35.57 8.34 -40.12
CA VAL A 28 36.06 6.97 -40.28
C VAL A 28 36.77 6.58 -38.99
N TYR A 29 36.22 5.56 -38.28
CA TYR A 29 36.86 4.99 -37.11
C TYR A 29 37.65 3.76 -37.50
N ILE A 30 38.92 3.71 -37.09
CA ILE A 30 39.79 2.57 -37.41
C ILE A 30 40.28 1.95 -36.10
N SER A 31 40.24 0.61 -36.03
CA SER A 31 40.75 -0.16 -34.88
C SER A 31 41.79 -1.19 -35.36
N TYR A 32 42.89 -1.29 -34.60
CA TYR A 32 43.94 -2.28 -34.84
C TYR A 32 43.70 -3.53 -34.01
N GLN A 33 43.70 -4.68 -34.66
CA GLN A 33 43.49 -6.03 -34.11
C GLN A 33 42.17 -6.24 -33.31
N LYS A 34 41.26 -5.27 -33.29
CA LYS A 34 39.96 -5.39 -32.66
C LYS A 34 38.87 -5.04 -33.65
N PRO A 35 37.80 -5.83 -33.79
CA PRO A 35 36.67 -5.50 -34.67
C PRO A 35 35.91 -4.31 -34.10
N ILE A 36 35.47 -3.42 -34.97
CA ILE A 36 34.53 -2.36 -34.63
C ILE A 36 33.12 -2.92 -34.88
N ILE A 37 32.32 -3.04 -33.81
CA ILE A 37 30.94 -3.51 -33.90
C ILE A 37 30.02 -2.29 -33.96
N ASN A 38 29.36 -2.06 -35.08
CA ASN A 38 28.61 -0.86 -35.41
C ASN A 38 27.10 -1.09 -35.58
N GLN A 39 26.63 -2.31 -35.58
CA GLN A 39 25.21 -2.64 -35.72
C GLN A 39 24.83 -3.85 -34.86
N PHE A 40 23.86 -3.61 -33.97
CA PHE A 40 23.17 -4.64 -33.21
C PHE A 40 21.86 -4.97 -33.93
N GLY A 41 21.92 -5.68 -35.04
CA GLY A 41 20.74 -6.06 -35.80
C GLY A 41 20.09 -7.32 -35.27
N ILE A 42 18.90 -7.17 -34.67
CA ILE A 42 18.06 -8.25 -34.15
C ILE A 42 17.62 -9.24 -35.29
N GLY A 43 17.66 -8.84 -36.55
CA GLY A 43 17.13 -9.63 -37.67
C GLY A 43 18.05 -10.66 -38.30
N LYS A 44 19.38 -10.66 -38.02
CA LYS A 44 20.34 -11.62 -38.64
C LYS A 44 20.67 -12.83 -37.79
N PHE A 45 20.14 -12.95 -36.63
CA PHE A 45 20.41 -14.03 -35.67
C PHE A 45 19.69 -15.35 -36.04
N PHE A 46 18.62 -15.27 -36.85
CA PHE A 46 17.76 -16.40 -37.19
C PHE A 46 17.82 -16.88 -38.65
N ASN A 47 18.61 -16.24 -39.49
CA ASN A 47 18.80 -16.73 -40.87
C ASN A 47 20.02 -17.66 -40.96
N ARG A 48 19.73 -18.91 -41.19
CA ARG A 48 20.70 -19.94 -41.59
C ARG A 48 21.33 -19.56 -42.93
N GLU A 49 22.52 -18.96 -42.90
CA GLU A 49 23.50 -19.15 -43.96
C GLU A 49 24.90 -19.00 -43.36
N SER A 50 25.66 -20.01 -43.56
CA SER A 50 26.95 -20.31 -43.03
C SER A 50 28.02 -19.29 -43.43
N ASN A 51 28.69 -18.70 -42.47
CA ASN A 51 30.13 -18.47 -42.54
C ASN A 51 30.66 -18.22 -41.13
N TYR A 52 31.47 -19.13 -40.66
CA TYR A 52 32.04 -19.18 -39.32
C TYR A 52 33.05 -18.06 -39.09
N GLU A 53 32.76 -17.20 -38.08
CA GLU A 53 33.78 -16.47 -37.35
C GLU A 53 33.54 -16.69 -35.83
N PRO A 54 34.40 -17.49 -35.17
CA PRO A 54 34.02 -18.05 -33.84
C PRO A 54 34.12 -17.11 -32.64
N ILE A 55 34.76 -15.96 -32.67
CA ILE A 55 35.23 -15.31 -31.45
C ILE A 55 34.47 -14.02 -31.10
N LYS A 56 33.68 -13.48 -32.00
CA LYS A 56 33.10 -12.14 -31.81
C LYS A 56 31.74 -12.11 -31.07
N LYS A 57 31.16 -13.25 -30.75
CA LYS A 57 29.76 -13.33 -30.22
C LYS A 57 29.63 -13.32 -28.72
N GLY A 58 30.63 -13.69 -27.96
CA GLY A 58 30.55 -13.79 -26.50
C GLY A 58 30.25 -12.48 -25.74
N LEU A 59 30.69 -11.34 -26.24
CA LEU A 59 30.50 -10.01 -25.62
C LEU A 59 29.12 -9.38 -25.95
N ILE A 60 28.50 -9.78 -27.05
CA ILE A 60 27.17 -9.28 -27.42
C ILE A 60 26.09 -9.90 -26.55
N PHE A 61 26.33 -11.09 -26.08
CA PHE A 61 25.39 -11.87 -25.32
C PHE A 61 25.12 -11.34 -23.88
N ALA A 62 26.07 -10.72 -23.24
CA ALA A 62 25.87 -10.18 -21.89
C ALA A 62 24.86 -9.02 -21.83
N LYS A 63 24.64 -8.30 -22.94
CA LYS A 63 23.71 -7.15 -22.98
C LYS A 63 22.25 -7.49 -23.27
N GLU A 64 21.99 -8.56 -24.02
CA GLU A 64 20.62 -8.94 -24.40
C GLU A 64 19.86 -9.67 -23.29
N TYR A 65 20.56 -10.43 -22.45
CA TYR A 65 19.94 -11.19 -21.36
C TYR A 65 19.53 -10.34 -20.14
N GLN A 66 20.00 -9.13 -20.06
CA GLN A 66 19.63 -8.22 -18.97
C GLN A 66 18.22 -7.63 -19.12
N LYS A 67 17.55 -7.88 -20.22
CA LYS A 67 16.25 -7.29 -20.52
C LYS A 67 15.05 -8.03 -19.93
N ASP A 68 15.19 -9.28 -19.56
CA ASP A 68 14.02 -10.15 -19.38
C ASP A 68 13.74 -10.59 -17.94
N HIS A 69 14.64 -10.31 -16.98
CA HIS A 69 14.50 -10.80 -15.61
C HIS A 69 14.93 -9.77 -14.57
N GLU A 70 14.27 -8.62 -14.53
CA GLU A 70 14.44 -7.62 -13.48
C GLU A 70 13.57 -7.99 -12.26
N GLY A 71 14.17 -8.58 -11.25
CA GLY A 71 13.50 -8.89 -9.98
C GLY A 71 14.33 -9.70 -8.99
N ILE A 72 15.49 -10.23 -9.42
CA ILE A 72 16.30 -11.08 -8.55
C ILE A 72 17.76 -10.61 -8.62
N ASN A 73 18.30 -10.12 -7.50
CA ASN A 73 19.66 -9.60 -7.37
C ASN A 73 20.77 -10.59 -7.75
N GLU A 74 20.49 -11.88 -7.86
CA GLU A 74 21.46 -12.91 -8.28
C GLU A 74 21.58 -13.08 -9.79
N LEU A 75 20.63 -12.54 -10.59
CA LEU A 75 20.64 -12.62 -12.06
C LEU A 75 21.65 -11.69 -12.74
N GLU A 76 22.36 -10.84 -11.99
CA GLU A 76 23.37 -9.93 -12.54
C GLU A 76 24.69 -10.62 -12.91
N LYS A 77 24.95 -11.80 -12.36
CA LYS A 77 26.20 -12.52 -12.59
C LYS A 77 25.98 -13.59 -13.68
N VAL A 78 26.73 -13.44 -14.78
CA VAL A 78 26.78 -14.47 -15.83
C VAL A 78 27.96 -15.37 -15.55
N TYR A 79 27.69 -16.68 -15.42
CA TYR A 79 28.71 -17.69 -15.20
C TYR A 79 29.08 -18.34 -16.52
N GLU A 80 30.37 -18.63 -16.69
CA GLU A 80 30.91 -19.24 -17.88
C GLU A 80 31.25 -20.70 -17.59
N VAL A 81 30.83 -21.59 -18.50
CA VAL A 81 31.06 -23.02 -18.41
C VAL A 81 31.82 -23.47 -19.66
N GLY A 82 32.93 -24.17 -19.40
CA GLY A 82 33.78 -24.67 -20.49
C GLY A 82 34.78 -23.64 -21.05
N ASP A 83 35.49 -24.03 -22.08
CA ASP A 83 36.53 -23.22 -22.71
C ASP A 83 35.97 -22.37 -23.85
N ARG A 84 36.14 -21.06 -23.78
CA ARG A 84 35.68 -20.10 -24.81
C ARG A 84 36.28 -20.37 -26.21
N TYR A 85 37.46 -20.94 -26.25
CA TYR A 85 38.16 -21.23 -27.54
C TYR A 85 37.59 -22.44 -28.27
N GLN A 86 36.79 -23.27 -27.56
CA GLN A 86 36.14 -24.45 -28.10
C GLN A 86 34.67 -24.24 -28.46
N PHE A 87 34.21 -23.00 -28.43
CA PHE A 87 32.81 -22.66 -28.63
C PHE A 87 32.38 -22.90 -30.07
N VAL A 88 31.46 -23.85 -30.29
CA VAL A 88 30.75 -24.08 -31.52
C VAL A 88 29.25 -23.92 -31.25
N MET A 89 28.62 -22.96 -31.89
CA MET A 89 27.21 -22.64 -31.61
C MET A 89 26.29 -23.80 -32.03
N GLY A 90 25.47 -24.26 -31.07
CA GLY A 90 24.45 -25.30 -31.30
C GLY A 90 24.97 -26.74 -31.18
N GLU A 91 26.24 -26.95 -30.88
CA GLU A 91 26.72 -28.25 -30.44
C GLU A 91 26.27 -28.52 -29.00
N THR A 92 26.12 -29.80 -28.65
CA THR A 92 25.77 -30.20 -27.29
C THR A 92 27.02 -30.30 -26.45
N ALA A 93 27.03 -29.58 -25.31
CA ALA A 93 28.08 -29.65 -24.32
C ALA A 93 27.56 -30.30 -23.03
N SER A 94 28.41 -31.03 -22.34
CA SER A 94 28.09 -31.66 -21.05
C SER A 94 28.59 -30.79 -19.91
N MET A 95 27.66 -30.34 -19.09
CA MET A 95 27.94 -29.58 -17.87
C MET A 95 27.74 -30.52 -16.67
N ALA A 96 28.75 -30.64 -15.82
CA ALA A 96 28.69 -31.42 -14.58
C ALA A 96 29.03 -30.57 -13.37
N GLY A 97 28.56 -30.96 -12.21
CA GLY A 97 28.86 -30.19 -10.98
C GLY A 97 28.17 -30.74 -9.74
N TYR A 98 28.34 -30.06 -8.65
CA TYR A 98 27.73 -30.39 -7.38
C TYR A 98 26.76 -29.29 -6.97
N VAL A 99 25.62 -29.70 -6.38
CA VAL A 99 24.70 -28.80 -5.70
C VAL A 99 24.86 -28.97 -4.20
N SER A 100 25.18 -27.92 -3.52
CA SER A 100 25.42 -27.89 -2.07
C SER A 100 24.53 -26.87 -1.38
N GLN A 101 24.29 -27.08 -0.09
CA GLN A 101 23.58 -26.13 0.75
C GLN A 101 24.51 -24.97 1.11
N SER A 102 24.05 -23.74 0.89
CA SER A 102 24.78 -22.53 1.26
C SER A 102 25.05 -22.47 2.76
N GLY A 103 26.31 -22.27 3.14
CA GLY A 103 26.75 -22.09 4.53
C GLY A 103 27.28 -23.33 5.26
N ASN A 104 26.89 -24.55 4.88
CA ASN A 104 27.39 -25.79 5.51
C ASN A 104 27.94 -26.83 4.52
N GLU A 105 27.88 -26.53 3.23
CA GLU A 105 28.39 -27.35 2.13
C GLU A 105 27.82 -28.80 2.07
N LEU A 106 26.68 -29.06 2.72
CA LEU A 106 26.01 -30.37 2.65
C LEU A 106 25.45 -30.58 1.24
N PRO A 107 25.57 -31.80 0.69
CA PRO A 107 25.02 -32.10 -0.63
C PRO A 107 23.51 -32.02 -0.62
N VAL A 108 22.94 -31.48 -1.71
CA VAL A 108 21.50 -31.43 -1.95
C VAL A 108 21.13 -32.58 -2.89
N GLU A 109 20.57 -33.67 -2.32
CA GLU A 109 20.09 -34.83 -3.05
C GLU A 109 18.74 -34.53 -3.71
N GLY A 110 18.52 -35.03 -4.93
CA GLY A 110 17.25 -34.91 -5.65
C GLY A 110 16.89 -33.51 -6.13
N ALA A 111 17.84 -32.56 -6.12
CA ALA A 111 17.60 -31.26 -6.71
C ALA A 111 17.39 -31.39 -8.23
N PHE A 112 16.27 -30.90 -8.75
CA PHE A 112 15.99 -30.89 -10.16
C PHE A 112 16.62 -29.66 -10.81
N ILE A 113 17.47 -29.91 -11.81
CA ILE A 113 18.25 -28.90 -12.54
C ILE A 113 17.81 -28.93 -13.97
N TYR A 114 17.38 -27.79 -14.52
CA TYR A 114 16.88 -27.74 -15.91
C TYR A 114 17.11 -26.39 -16.57
N VAL A 115 17.04 -26.39 -17.89
CA VAL A 115 16.92 -25.21 -18.73
C VAL A 115 15.60 -25.28 -19.50
N GLU A 116 14.98 -24.12 -19.80
CA GLU A 116 13.65 -24.10 -20.44
C GLU A 116 13.70 -24.16 -21.98
N GLU A 117 14.76 -23.62 -22.59
CA GLU A 117 14.90 -23.55 -24.04
C GLU A 117 16.29 -24.04 -24.49
N PRO A 118 16.41 -25.28 -25.02
CA PRO A 118 15.41 -26.34 -25.05
C PRO A 118 15.14 -26.91 -23.66
N PHE A 119 13.95 -27.45 -23.41
CA PHE A 119 13.67 -28.04 -22.12
C PHE A 119 14.49 -29.33 -21.91
N VAL A 120 15.53 -29.24 -21.10
CA VAL A 120 16.41 -30.35 -20.72
C VAL A 120 16.69 -30.25 -19.24
N GLY A 121 16.56 -31.36 -18.53
CA GLY A 121 16.78 -31.39 -17.08
C GLY A 121 17.36 -32.71 -16.59
N THR A 122 17.92 -32.65 -15.37
CA THR A 122 18.48 -33.83 -14.64
C THR A 122 18.25 -33.61 -13.16
N SER A 123 18.50 -34.67 -12.34
CA SER A 123 18.45 -34.54 -10.88
C SER A 123 19.80 -34.89 -10.25
N THR A 124 20.09 -34.29 -9.10
CA THR A 124 21.30 -34.62 -8.33
C THR A 124 21.17 -36.00 -7.67
N ASP A 125 22.29 -36.69 -7.59
CA ASP A 125 22.43 -37.93 -6.81
C ASP A 125 22.62 -37.68 -5.30
N ALA A 126 22.81 -38.75 -4.50
CA ALA A 126 23.01 -38.64 -3.04
C ALA A 126 24.25 -37.82 -2.62
N SER A 127 25.20 -37.61 -3.54
CA SER A 127 26.37 -36.75 -3.29
C SER A 127 26.16 -35.32 -3.75
N GLY A 128 24.95 -35.00 -4.26
CA GLY A 128 24.66 -33.69 -4.86
C GLY A 128 25.22 -33.52 -6.28
N PHE A 129 25.77 -34.59 -6.88
CA PHE A 129 26.37 -34.53 -8.21
C PHE A 129 25.31 -34.57 -9.31
N TYR A 130 25.52 -33.78 -10.37
CA TYR A 130 24.67 -33.79 -11.57
C TYR A 130 25.49 -33.71 -12.85
N THR A 131 24.87 -34.21 -13.93
CA THR A 131 25.35 -34.00 -15.30
C THR A 131 24.18 -33.57 -16.18
N LEU A 132 24.34 -32.50 -16.94
CA LEU A 132 23.33 -31.94 -17.81
C LEU A 132 23.92 -31.66 -19.18
N SER A 133 23.36 -32.22 -20.25
CA SER A 133 23.80 -32.02 -21.61
C SER A 133 22.88 -31.03 -22.30
N ILE A 134 23.41 -29.85 -22.64
CA ILE A 134 22.66 -28.71 -23.21
C ILE A 134 23.42 -28.13 -24.40
N PRO A 135 22.73 -27.46 -25.34
CA PRO A 135 23.42 -26.79 -26.45
C PRO A 135 24.36 -25.70 -25.93
N THR A 136 25.46 -25.50 -26.62
CA THR A 136 26.34 -24.35 -26.35
C THR A 136 25.59 -23.05 -26.62
N GLY A 137 25.82 -22.07 -25.74
CA GLY A 137 25.17 -20.78 -25.79
C GLY A 137 24.73 -20.33 -24.43
N LYS A 138 23.76 -19.45 -24.40
CA LYS A 138 23.22 -18.90 -23.18
C LYS A 138 22.02 -19.67 -22.68
N HIS A 139 22.00 -19.90 -21.40
CA HIS A 139 20.86 -20.54 -20.73
C HIS A 139 20.63 -19.90 -19.38
N ILE A 140 19.40 -19.99 -18.88
CA ILE A 140 19.09 -19.83 -17.47
C ILE A 140 18.99 -21.23 -16.90
N LEU A 141 19.86 -21.53 -15.97
CA LEU A 141 19.85 -22.76 -15.21
C LEU A 141 18.92 -22.60 -14.01
N PHE A 142 17.90 -23.41 -13.94
CA PHE A 142 16.94 -23.46 -12.83
C PHE A 142 17.28 -24.64 -11.94
N LEU A 143 17.24 -24.41 -10.62
CA LEU A 143 17.44 -25.46 -9.63
C LEU A 143 16.27 -25.41 -8.63
N GLN A 144 15.63 -26.55 -8.44
CA GLN A 144 14.51 -26.73 -7.53
C GLN A 144 14.73 -27.96 -6.67
N SER A 145 14.52 -27.83 -5.37
CA SER A 145 14.56 -28.94 -4.44
C SER A 145 13.59 -28.70 -3.28
N ILE A 146 13.12 -29.78 -2.67
CA ILE A 146 12.31 -29.71 -1.46
C ILE A 146 13.16 -29.10 -0.35
N GLU A 147 12.61 -28.15 0.41
CA GLU A 147 13.28 -27.41 1.49
C GLU A 147 14.38 -26.44 1.06
N MET A 148 14.56 -26.18 -0.25
CA MET A 148 15.52 -25.21 -0.77
C MET A 148 14.81 -24.10 -1.55
N LYS A 149 15.32 -22.88 -1.45
CA LYS A 149 14.85 -21.76 -2.29
C LYS A 149 15.14 -22.05 -3.75
N ASN A 150 14.14 -21.83 -4.61
CA ASN A 150 14.33 -21.89 -6.05
C ASN A 150 15.49 -20.97 -6.45
N THR A 151 16.50 -21.57 -7.08
CA THR A 151 17.74 -20.90 -7.44
C THR A 151 17.86 -20.80 -8.96
N TYR A 152 18.32 -19.66 -9.44
CA TYR A 152 18.54 -19.41 -10.86
C TYR A 152 19.97 -18.94 -11.10
N ARG A 153 20.56 -19.36 -12.20
CA ARG A 153 21.89 -18.90 -12.62
C ARG A 153 21.90 -18.61 -14.11
N ASN A 154 22.36 -17.43 -14.49
CA ASN A 154 22.64 -17.13 -15.89
C ASN A 154 23.98 -17.77 -16.27
N ILE A 155 23.97 -18.71 -17.20
CA ILE A 155 25.16 -19.38 -17.66
C ILE A 155 25.39 -19.17 -19.15
N VAL A 156 26.65 -19.17 -19.56
CA VAL A 156 27.06 -19.28 -20.95
C VAL A 156 27.93 -20.52 -21.07
N VAL A 157 27.43 -21.50 -21.81
CA VAL A 157 28.13 -22.76 -22.02
C VAL A 157 28.90 -22.68 -23.33
N PHE A 158 30.22 -22.79 -23.24
CA PHE A 158 31.12 -22.72 -24.38
C PHE A 158 31.54 -24.12 -24.90
N SER A 159 31.78 -25.03 -23.96
CA SER A 159 32.16 -26.44 -24.22
C SER A 159 31.82 -27.24 -22.98
N ASP A 160 32.22 -28.53 -22.98
CA ASP A 160 32.18 -29.35 -21.76
C ASP A 160 32.87 -28.63 -20.59
N GLY A 161 32.23 -28.68 -19.38
CA GLY A 161 32.79 -27.98 -18.26
C GLY A 161 32.10 -28.30 -16.92
N THR A 162 32.59 -27.73 -15.84
CA THR A 162 32.04 -27.93 -14.50
C THR A 162 31.39 -26.66 -13.97
N PHE A 163 30.26 -26.80 -13.29
CA PHE A 163 29.56 -25.71 -12.64
C PHE A 163 28.89 -26.15 -11.34
N ASN A 164 29.41 -25.67 -10.21
CA ASN A 164 28.85 -25.97 -8.89
C ASN A 164 27.89 -24.84 -8.48
N VAL A 165 26.82 -25.20 -7.78
CA VAL A 165 25.76 -24.27 -7.38
C VAL A 165 25.42 -24.48 -5.90
N ASP A 166 25.39 -23.38 -5.14
CA ASP A 166 24.90 -23.38 -3.78
C ASP A 166 23.44 -22.95 -3.75
N MET A 167 22.60 -23.70 -3.04
CA MET A 167 21.20 -23.40 -2.78
C MET A 167 21.01 -22.98 -1.32
N GLU A 168 20.21 -21.96 -1.09
CA GLU A 168 19.81 -21.56 0.25
C GLU A 168 18.63 -22.43 0.72
N VAL A 169 18.62 -22.77 2.02
CA VAL A 169 17.45 -23.44 2.64
C VAL A 169 16.26 -22.52 2.56
N ASP A 170 15.17 -23.02 2.05
CA ASP A 170 13.89 -22.32 2.13
C ASP A 170 13.36 -22.44 3.56
N VAL A 171 13.52 -21.39 4.35
CA VAL A 171 12.82 -21.29 5.62
C VAL A 171 11.36 -21.07 5.26
N ILE A 172 10.57 -22.13 5.24
CA ILE A 172 9.12 -22.05 5.01
C ILE A 172 8.56 -21.12 6.08
N ALA A 173 8.49 -19.84 5.78
CA ALA A 173 7.51 -19.00 6.43
C ALA A 173 6.17 -19.63 6.08
N LEU A 174 5.37 -19.96 7.10
CA LEU A 174 4.00 -20.46 6.95
C LEU A 174 3.13 -19.34 6.34
N ASN A 175 3.44 -18.95 5.14
CA ASN A 175 2.63 -18.12 4.29
C ASN A 175 2.08 -19.03 3.20
N GLU A 176 0.79 -18.91 3.00
CA GLU A 176 0.00 -19.54 1.96
C GLU A 176 0.86 -19.83 0.70
N VAL A 177 1.21 -21.09 0.49
CA VAL A 177 1.96 -21.53 -0.69
C VAL A 177 1.01 -21.51 -1.87
N VAL A 178 0.76 -20.32 -2.38
CA VAL A 178 0.30 -20.17 -3.76
C VAL A 178 1.55 -19.97 -4.59
N VAL A 179 2.05 -21.04 -5.20
CA VAL A 179 3.06 -20.98 -6.25
C VAL A 179 2.39 -20.43 -7.52
N ASN A 180 1.97 -19.18 -7.47
CA ASN A 180 1.67 -18.41 -8.65
C ASN A 180 2.88 -17.51 -8.90
N SER A 181 3.46 -17.58 -10.08
CA SER A 181 4.46 -16.59 -10.46
C SER A 181 3.82 -15.21 -10.31
N ASP A 182 4.48 -14.28 -9.63
CA ASP A 182 3.96 -12.91 -9.39
C ASP A 182 3.55 -12.17 -10.68
N ARG A 183 3.88 -12.74 -11.84
CA ARG A 183 3.67 -12.17 -13.17
C ARG A 183 2.22 -12.12 -13.64
N ASP A 184 1.36 -13.02 -13.17
CA ASP A 184 0.00 -13.16 -13.68
C ASP A 184 -1.07 -13.04 -12.60
N ILE A 185 -0.71 -12.57 -11.40
CA ILE A 185 -1.62 -12.40 -10.25
C ILE A 185 -2.85 -11.58 -10.64
N ASN A 186 -2.67 -10.53 -11.44
CA ASN A 186 -3.77 -9.66 -11.87
C ASN A 186 -4.81 -10.40 -12.72
N ILE A 187 -4.45 -11.46 -13.45
CA ILE A 187 -5.39 -12.27 -14.25
C ILE A 187 -5.78 -13.59 -13.60
N GLU A 188 -4.96 -14.13 -12.68
CA GLU A 188 -5.17 -15.47 -12.08
C GLU A 188 -5.93 -15.45 -10.75
N GLN A 189 -5.80 -14.40 -9.95
CA GLN A 189 -6.48 -14.30 -8.66
C GLN A 189 -8.00 -14.20 -8.81
N ALA A 190 -8.77 -14.94 -7.99
CA ALA A 190 -10.24 -14.92 -8.04
C ALA A 190 -10.83 -13.57 -7.63
N GLN A 191 -10.22 -12.92 -6.65
CA GLN A 191 -10.69 -11.65 -6.12
C GLN A 191 -10.44 -10.52 -7.11
N MET A 192 -11.38 -9.58 -7.17
CA MET A 192 -11.30 -8.39 -7.98
C MET A 192 -10.94 -7.16 -7.14
N GLY A 193 -10.22 -6.20 -7.73
CA GLY A 193 -9.87 -4.94 -7.07
C GLY A 193 -8.84 -5.13 -5.94
N VAL A 194 -7.99 -6.14 -6.06
CA VAL A 194 -6.86 -6.38 -5.14
C VAL A 194 -5.59 -5.82 -5.77
N THR A 195 -4.84 -5.06 -4.99
CA THR A 195 -3.54 -4.52 -5.40
C THR A 195 -2.52 -4.87 -4.33
N LYS A 196 -1.46 -5.58 -4.71
CA LYS A 196 -0.29 -5.81 -3.85
C LYS A 196 0.73 -4.73 -4.15
N ILE A 197 1.27 -4.10 -3.11
CA ILE A 197 2.28 -3.06 -3.20
C ILE A 197 3.46 -3.49 -2.34
N GLY A 198 4.54 -3.89 -2.99
CA GLY A 198 5.80 -4.18 -2.32
C GLY A 198 6.60 -2.91 -2.03
N ILE A 199 7.57 -2.99 -1.16
CA ILE A 199 8.44 -1.85 -0.82
C ILE A 199 9.26 -1.40 -2.04
N GLU A 200 9.65 -2.31 -2.93
CA GLU A 200 10.37 -1.96 -4.15
C GLU A 200 9.58 -1.04 -5.09
N GLU A 201 8.24 -1.18 -5.13
CA GLU A 201 7.38 -0.30 -5.93
C GLU A 201 7.39 1.15 -5.39
N THR A 202 7.57 1.34 -4.09
CA THR A 202 7.67 2.68 -3.50
C THR A 202 8.91 3.43 -3.95
N LYS A 203 9.97 2.71 -4.37
CA LYS A 203 11.21 3.31 -4.91
C LYS A 203 11.01 3.99 -6.26
N SER A 204 9.97 3.63 -6.99
CA SER A 204 9.65 4.22 -8.31
C SER A 204 8.95 5.57 -8.23
N ILE A 205 8.57 6.02 -7.05
CA ILE A 205 7.83 7.26 -6.84
C ILE A 205 8.77 8.31 -6.23
N PRO A 206 8.81 9.56 -6.76
CA PRO A 206 9.57 10.64 -6.16
C PRO A 206 9.18 10.82 -4.69
N VAL A 207 10.18 10.91 -3.82
CA VAL A 207 9.95 11.01 -2.38
C VAL A 207 9.62 12.45 -1.96
N LEU A 208 8.70 12.60 -1.04
CA LEU A 208 8.41 13.86 -0.38
C LEU A 208 9.24 13.96 0.90
N LEU A 209 9.99 15.03 1.05
CA LEU A 209 10.79 15.33 2.25
C LEU A 209 11.75 14.19 2.68
N GLY A 210 12.15 13.34 1.72
CA GLY A 210 13.10 12.26 1.97
C GLY A 210 12.50 10.93 2.44
N GLU A 211 11.19 10.85 2.63
CA GLU A 211 10.51 9.64 3.14
C GLU A 211 9.75 8.90 2.03
N ARG A 212 9.97 7.59 1.96
CA ARG A 212 9.14 6.68 1.17
C ARG A 212 7.89 6.33 1.94
N ASP A 213 6.75 6.30 1.24
CA ASP A 213 5.45 6.15 1.86
C ASP A 213 4.58 5.15 1.09
N ILE A 214 4.22 4.04 1.75
CA ILE A 214 3.43 2.98 1.15
C ILE A 214 1.97 3.41 0.92
N VAL A 215 1.42 4.31 1.76
CA VAL A 215 0.06 4.83 1.60
C VAL A 215 -0.01 5.80 0.41
N LYS A 216 1.04 6.62 0.23
CA LYS A 216 1.17 7.45 -0.98
C LYS A 216 1.34 6.62 -2.24
N ALA A 217 2.06 5.50 -2.16
CA ALA A 217 2.14 4.54 -3.26
C ALA A 217 0.76 3.97 -3.59
N ALA A 218 -0.03 3.60 -2.59
CA ALA A 218 -1.41 3.16 -2.80
C ALA A 218 -2.28 4.24 -3.46
N ALA A 219 -2.09 5.51 -3.11
CA ALA A 219 -2.83 6.62 -3.72
C ALA A 219 -2.51 6.83 -5.22
N THR A 220 -1.47 6.17 -5.74
CA THR A 220 -1.19 6.16 -7.18
C THR A 220 -1.92 5.05 -7.95
N THR A 221 -2.64 4.15 -7.25
CA THR A 221 -3.37 3.04 -7.88
C THR A 221 -4.78 3.46 -8.32
N PRO A 222 -5.39 2.75 -9.31
CA PRO A 222 -6.72 3.12 -9.82
C PRO A 222 -7.78 3.01 -8.71
N GLY A 223 -8.74 3.93 -8.68
CA GLY A 223 -9.84 3.96 -7.71
C GLY A 223 -9.46 4.47 -6.31
N VAL A 224 -8.19 4.83 -6.10
CA VAL A 224 -7.69 5.43 -4.85
C VAL A 224 -7.39 6.91 -5.10
N GLN A 225 -8.01 7.78 -4.35
CA GLN A 225 -7.87 9.22 -4.47
C GLN A 225 -7.33 9.79 -3.16
N ALA A 226 -6.19 10.46 -3.20
CA ALA A 226 -5.70 11.22 -2.06
C ALA A 226 -6.71 12.33 -1.70
N VAL A 227 -6.90 12.58 -0.41
CA VAL A 227 -7.83 13.63 0.03
C VAL A 227 -7.32 15.01 -0.39
N GLY A 228 -6.04 15.26 -0.24
CA GLY A 228 -5.37 16.50 -0.63
C GLY A 228 -3.88 16.43 -0.36
N GLU A 229 -3.18 17.51 -0.61
CA GLU A 229 -1.77 17.66 -0.29
C GLU A 229 -1.63 17.96 1.21
N GLY A 230 -0.72 17.26 1.90
CA GLY A 230 -0.60 17.39 3.36
C GLY A 230 -1.87 17.03 4.13
N ALA A 231 -2.72 16.19 3.57
CA ALA A 231 -3.94 15.71 4.20
C ALA A 231 -3.88 14.21 4.40
N ALA A 232 -4.25 13.76 5.60
CA ALA A 232 -4.35 12.34 5.91
C ALA A 232 -5.53 11.68 5.20
N GLY A 233 -5.38 10.40 4.88
CA GLY A 233 -6.44 9.55 4.38
C GLY A 233 -6.56 9.50 2.86
N VAL A 234 -7.36 8.53 2.43
CA VAL A 234 -7.67 8.28 1.02
C VAL A 234 -9.16 8.00 0.86
N ASN A 235 -9.69 8.40 -0.28
CA ASN A 235 -11.05 8.05 -0.68
C ASN A 235 -10.99 6.92 -1.71
N ILE A 236 -11.71 5.84 -1.46
CA ILE A 236 -11.69 4.65 -2.33
C ILE A 236 -13.07 4.38 -2.87
N ARG A 237 -13.16 4.37 -4.21
CA ARG A 237 -14.42 4.09 -4.92
C ARG A 237 -15.58 4.92 -4.37
N GLY A 238 -15.34 6.24 -4.19
CA GLY A 238 -16.32 7.16 -3.63
C GLY A 238 -16.70 6.88 -2.17
N GLY A 239 -15.85 6.21 -1.42
CA GLY A 239 -15.99 6.05 0.02
C GLY A 239 -15.28 7.17 0.79
N LYS A 240 -15.77 7.48 1.98
CA LYS A 240 -15.17 8.40 2.95
C LYS A 240 -13.92 7.77 3.57
N ALA A 241 -12.98 8.57 4.03
CA ALA A 241 -11.71 8.06 4.53
C ALA A 241 -11.82 7.11 5.74
N ASP A 242 -12.79 7.34 6.64
CA ASP A 242 -13.08 6.48 7.80
C ASP A 242 -13.70 5.12 7.43
N GLN A 243 -14.12 4.95 6.19
CA GLN A 243 -14.68 3.71 5.68
C GLN A 243 -13.59 2.71 5.21
N ASN A 244 -12.33 3.07 5.31
CA ASN A 244 -11.20 2.21 5.01
C ASN A 244 -10.66 1.57 6.30
N LEU A 245 -10.38 0.28 6.28
CA LEU A 245 -9.69 -0.42 7.34
C LEU A 245 -8.19 -0.41 7.04
N PHE A 246 -7.41 0.16 7.94
CA PHE A 246 -5.95 0.01 7.93
C PHE A 246 -5.54 -0.94 9.04
N THR A 247 -4.68 -1.92 8.73
CA THR A 247 -4.11 -2.83 9.71
C THR A 247 -2.60 -2.89 9.58
N ILE A 248 -1.91 -3.09 10.70
CA ILE A 248 -0.49 -3.44 10.76
C ILE A 248 -0.35 -4.78 11.50
N ASP A 249 0.08 -5.83 10.80
CA ASP A 249 0.09 -7.22 11.30
C ASP A 249 -1.25 -7.60 11.96
N GLY A 250 -2.38 -7.10 11.41
CA GLY A 250 -3.75 -7.34 11.87
C GLY A 250 -4.28 -6.40 12.97
N ALA A 251 -3.45 -5.55 13.58
CA ALA A 251 -3.89 -4.51 14.51
C ALA A 251 -4.47 -3.32 13.75
N SER A 252 -5.69 -2.88 14.09
CA SER A 252 -6.35 -1.73 13.47
C SER A 252 -5.58 -0.44 13.70
N VAL A 253 -5.53 0.44 12.71
CA VAL A 253 -4.90 1.76 12.79
C VAL A 253 -5.97 2.83 12.58
N TYR A 254 -6.16 3.70 13.57
CA TYR A 254 -7.18 4.76 13.55
C TYR A 254 -6.68 6.06 12.93
N ASN A 255 -5.42 6.41 13.12
CA ASN A 255 -4.77 7.52 12.44
C ASN A 255 -3.53 7.00 11.70
N THR A 256 -3.49 7.21 10.40
CA THR A 256 -2.48 6.64 9.50
C THR A 256 -1.32 7.57 9.21
N SER A 257 -1.26 8.75 9.86
CA SER A 257 -0.31 9.79 9.45
C SER A 257 0.31 10.55 10.61
N HIS A 258 1.53 11.01 10.35
CA HIS A 258 2.22 12.05 11.09
C HIS A 258 2.06 13.40 10.40
N PHE A 259 2.25 14.48 11.15
CA PHE A 259 2.37 15.82 10.61
C PHE A 259 1.17 16.21 9.71
N PHE A 260 -0.06 16.02 10.19
CA PHE A 260 -1.31 16.29 9.45
C PHE A 260 -1.48 15.54 8.13
N GLY A 261 -0.66 14.55 7.81
CA GLY A 261 -0.73 13.77 6.57
C GLY A 261 0.47 13.87 5.66
N PHE A 262 1.49 14.61 6.04
CA PHE A 262 2.73 14.68 5.25
C PHE A 262 3.50 13.36 5.23
N PHE A 263 3.45 12.57 6.30
CA PHE A 263 4.09 11.26 6.39
C PHE A 263 3.10 10.21 6.87
N SER A 264 3.20 8.98 6.40
CA SER A 264 2.47 7.88 7.03
C SER A 264 3.19 7.37 8.28
N ILE A 265 2.43 6.78 9.20
CA ILE A 265 3.00 6.10 10.36
C ILE A 265 3.77 4.83 9.98
N PHE A 266 3.65 4.36 8.76
CA PHE A 266 4.23 3.12 8.28
C PHE A 266 5.65 3.36 7.77
N ASN A 267 6.66 3.04 8.60
CA ASN A 267 8.05 3.11 8.19
C ASN A 267 8.38 2.04 7.14
N SER A 268 8.58 2.45 5.89
CA SER A 268 8.81 1.57 4.75
C SER A 268 9.96 0.57 4.94
N GLU A 269 10.99 0.90 5.73
CA GLU A 269 12.12 0.01 5.96
C GLU A 269 11.76 -1.21 6.84
N SER A 270 10.68 -1.11 7.64
CA SER A 270 10.19 -2.20 8.50
C SER A 270 9.11 -3.07 7.84
N LEU A 271 8.62 -2.69 6.66
CA LEU A 271 7.51 -3.37 6.00
C LEU A 271 7.99 -4.40 4.99
N GLU A 272 7.20 -5.45 4.81
CA GLU A 272 7.25 -6.36 3.67
C GLU A 272 6.45 -5.80 2.50
N GLY A 273 5.23 -5.33 2.78
CA GLY A 273 4.34 -4.78 1.78
C GLY A 273 2.94 -4.51 2.32
N MET A 274 2.03 -4.30 1.38
CA MET A 274 0.63 -4.02 1.65
C MET A 274 -0.26 -4.70 0.63
N GLU A 275 -1.35 -5.29 1.09
CA GLU A 275 -2.46 -5.73 0.26
C GLU A 275 -3.63 -4.75 0.40
N LEU A 276 -4.04 -4.17 -0.73
CA LEU A 276 -5.18 -3.27 -0.79
C LEU A 276 -6.36 -3.98 -1.45
N PHE A 277 -7.46 -4.14 -0.72
CA PHE A 277 -8.73 -4.68 -1.21
C PHE A 277 -9.74 -3.55 -1.41
N LYS A 278 -10.06 -3.21 -2.66
CA LYS A 278 -11.08 -2.22 -3.06
C LYS A 278 -12.42 -2.86 -3.44
N GLY A 279 -12.42 -4.16 -3.67
CA GLY A 279 -13.51 -5.05 -3.99
C GLY A 279 -13.05 -6.48 -3.72
N GLY A 280 -13.90 -7.47 -3.81
CA GLY A 280 -13.50 -8.85 -3.52
C GLY A 280 -12.87 -9.02 -2.12
N ILE A 281 -13.34 -8.26 -1.13
CA ILE A 281 -12.79 -8.26 0.23
C ILE A 281 -13.02 -9.65 0.86
N PRO A 282 -11.98 -10.36 1.34
CA PRO A 282 -12.12 -11.65 2.00
C PRO A 282 -13.02 -11.60 3.23
N ALA A 283 -13.71 -12.72 3.53
CA ALA A 283 -14.69 -12.81 4.62
C ALA A 283 -14.07 -12.61 6.03
N LYS A 284 -12.76 -12.83 6.17
CA LYS A 284 -12.02 -12.56 7.42
C LYS A 284 -12.04 -11.08 7.83
N TYR A 285 -12.16 -10.15 6.88
CA TYR A 285 -12.20 -8.71 7.17
C TYR A 285 -13.63 -8.20 7.34
N GLY A 286 -13.82 -7.28 8.29
CA GLY A 286 -15.09 -6.62 8.57
C GLY A 286 -14.90 -5.30 9.31
N GLY A 287 -16.01 -4.64 9.65
CA GLY A 287 -16.03 -3.41 10.45
C GLY A 287 -15.75 -2.12 9.66
N ARG A 288 -15.50 -2.21 8.33
CA ARG A 288 -15.40 -1.07 7.41
C ARG A 288 -16.09 -1.40 6.09
N ILE A 289 -16.52 -0.36 5.37
CA ILE A 289 -17.41 -0.53 4.19
C ILE A 289 -16.78 -0.13 2.86
N SER A 290 -15.58 0.43 2.82
CA SER A 290 -14.97 0.87 1.55
C SER A 290 -13.82 -0.01 1.09
N SER A 291 -12.80 -0.21 1.91
CA SER A 291 -11.61 -0.97 1.54
C SER A 291 -10.87 -1.52 2.75
N VAL A 292 -9.88 -2.37 2.49
CA VAL A 292 -8.94 -2.88 3.50
C VAL A 292 -7.52 -2.65 3.01
N PHE A 293 -6.69 -2.04 3.84
CA PHE A 293 -5.24 -1.91 3.71
C PHE A 293 -4.59 -2.83 4.74
N ASP A 294 -4.20 -4.00 4.32
CA ASP A 294 -3.52 -4.97 5.17
C ASP A 294 -2.01 -4.82 4.99
N ILE A 295 -1.38 -4.19 5.97
CA ILE A 295 0.05 -3.87 5.96
C ILE A 295 0.77 -4.90 6.81
N THR A 296 1.75 -5.56 6.19
CA THR A 296 2.55 -6.60 6.83
C THR A 296 3.97 -6.08 7.07
N THR A 297 4.45 -6.25 8.28
CA THR A 297 5.85 -5.99 8.62
C THR A 297 6.71 -7.18 8.24
N LYS A 298 7.94 -6.94 7.81
CA LYS A 298 8.86 -8.02 7.41
C LYS A 298 9.20 -8.94 8.59
N VAL A 299 9.49 -10.18 8.30
CA VAL A 299 10.09 -11.12 9.25
C VAL A 299 11.56 -10.75 9.39
N PRO A 300 12.07 -10.43 10.59
CA PRO A 300 13.46 -10.08 10.79
C PRO A 300 14.41 -11.24 10.41
N ASP A 301 15.58 -10.92 9.86
CA ASP A 301 16.55 -11.90 9.42
C ASP A 301 17.00 -12.81 10.59
N LYS A 302 16.99 -14.13 10.39
CA LYS A 302 17.33 -15.14 11.41
C LYS A 302 18.80 -15.57 11.37
N GLU A 303 19.57 -15.08 10.38
CA GLU A 303 20.95 -15.48 10.16
C GLU A 303 21.96 -14.32 10.27
N LYS A 304 21.56 -13.13 9.81
CA LYS A 304 22.45 -11.97 9.64
C LYS A 304 21.92 -10.76 10.40
N TYR A 305 22.85 -9.95 10.91
CA TYR A 305 22.52 -8.64 11.44
C TYR A 305 22.52 -7.63 10.30
N ILE A 306 21.46 -6.87 10.20
CA ILE A 306 21.26 -5.83 9.19
C ILE A 306 20.93 -4.53 9.90
N ILE A 307 21.63 -3.46 9.49
CA ILE A 307 21.36 -2.10 9.96
C ILE A 307 21.02 -1.27 8.73
N LYS A 308 19.89 -0.58 8.78
CA LYS A 308 19.48 0.39 7.78
C LYS A 308 19.25 1.74 8.44
N GLY A 309 19.63 2.80 7.79
CA GLY A 309 19.41 4.15 8.27
C GLY A 309 19.13 5.09 7.12
N GLY A 310 18.31 6.10 7.37
CA GLY A 310 17.97 7.16 6.44
C GLY A 310 18.12 8.52 7.09
N ILE A 311 18.59 9.50 6.33
CA ILE A 311 18.65 10.91 6.73
C ILE A 311 18.02 11.71 5.59
N GLY A 312 16.92 12.38 5.88
CA GLY A 312 16.23 13.30 4.97
C GLY A 312 16.33 14.75 5.41
N PRO A 313 15.67 15.68 4.73
CA PRO A 313 15.67 17.11 5.12
C PRO A 313 15.04 17.39 6.47
N VAL A 314 14.02 16.62 6.88
CA VAL A 314 13.23 16.85 8.10
C VAL A 314 13.12 15.64 9.01
N THR A 315 13.51 14.44 8.54
CA THR A 315 13.39 13.18 9.29
C THR A 315 14.65 12.38 9.21
N SER A 316 14.89 11.57 10.23
CA SER A 316 15.88 10.50 10.20
C SER A 316 15.29 9.21 10.76
N SER A 317 15.76 8.08 10.25
CA SER A 317 15.33 6.75 10.65
C SER A 317 16.51 5.82 10.87
N LEU A 318 16.32 4.87 11.78
CA LEU A 318 17.27 3.79 12.02
C LEU A 318 16.49 2.50 12.25
N LEU A 319 16.92 1.43 11.59
CA LEU A 319 16.39 0.10 11.77
C LEU A 319 17.53 -0.89 11.97
N PHE A 320 17.37 -1.72 12.99
CA PHE A 320 18.24 -2.86 13.27
C PHE A 320 17.42 -4.13 13.19
N GLU A 321 17.92 -5.16 12.52
CA GLU A 321 17.34 -6.48 12.54
C GLU A 321 18.42 -7.56 12.58
N GLY A 322 18.10 -8.70 13.19
CA GLY A 322 19.00 -9.85 13.23
C GLY A 322 18.61 -10.92 14.24
N PRO A 323 19.36 -12.03 14.27
CA PRO A 323 19.08 -13.14 15.15
C PRO A 323 19.41 -12.82 16.62
N LEU A 324 18.46 -13.08 17.53
CA LEU A 324 18.72 -13.29 18.95
C LEU A 324 19.18 -14.71 19.23
N ILE A 325 18.53 -15.68 18.56
CA ILE A 325 18.92 -17.09 18.53
C ILE A 325 18.91 -17.48 17.05
N LYS A 326 20.11 -17.79 16.54
CA LYS A 326 20.27 -18.11 15.12
C LYS A 326 19.26 -19.19 14.68
N GLU A 327 18.65 -18.98 13.51
CA GLU A 327 17.62 -19.83 12.89
C GLU A 327 16.30 -19.97 13.66
N LYS A 328 16.22 -19.48 14.91
CA LYS A 328 15.03 -19.64 15.76
C LYS A 328 14.36 -18.29 16.07
N THR A 329 15.11 -17.35 16.64
CA THR A 329 14.54 -16.10 17.13
C THR A 329 15.20 -14.92 16.48
N SER A 330 14.45 -14.08 15.86
CA SER A 330 14.93 -12.81 15.28
C SER A 330 14.19 -11.62 15.88
N LEU A 331 14.90 -10.49 15.88
CA LEU A 331 14.46 -9.22 16.41
C LEU A 331 14.60 -8.14 15.35
N MET A 332 13.62 -7.27 15.26
CA MET A 332 13.68 -6.00 14.56
C MET A 332 13.33 -4.88 15.52
N VAL A 333 14.17 -3.86 15.54
CA VAL A 333 13.97 -2.61 16.31
C VAL A 333 14.20 -1.46 15.38
N GLY A 334 13.23 -0.56 15.29
CA GLY A 334 13.34 0.61 14.45
C GLY A 334 12.78 1.84 15.14
N GLY A 335 13.30 2.99 14.73
CA GLY A 335 12.76 4.29 15.16
C GLY A 335 12.94 5.34 14.09
N ARG A 336 12.08 6.32 14.11
CA ARG A 336 12.10 7.49 13.24
C ARG A 336 11.79 8.73 14.09
N ALA A 337 12.47 9.82 13.79
CA ALA A 337 12.22 11.11 14.43
C ALA A 337 12.38 12.24 13.43
N THR A 338 11.65 13.33 13.68
CA THR A 338 11.77 14.58 12.90
C THR A 338 12.64 15.60 13.64
N TYR A 339 13.19 16.51 12.88
CA TYR A 339 13.89 17.73 13.32
C TYR A 339 13.44 18.93 12.49
N SER A 340 12.13 18.97 12.18
CA SER A 340 11.53 20.01 11.34
C SER A 340 11.74 21.41 11.86
N ASP A 341 11.77 21.61 13.17
CA ASP A 341 12.00 22.92 13.81
C ASP A 341 13.32 23.56 13.36
N PHE A 342 14.38 22.75 13.29
CA PHE A 342 15.67 23.24 12.80
C PHE A 342 15.55 23.75 11.36
N VAL A 343 14.82 23.03 10.49
CA VAL A 343 14.64 23.38 9.07
C VAL A 343 13.71 24.58 8.92
N LEU A 344 12.58 24.60 9.63
CA LEU A 344 11.60 25.70 9.55
C LEU A 344 12.18 27.04 9.97
N LYS A 345 13.01 27.05 11.02
CA LYS A 345 13.72 28.25 11.50
C LYS A 345 14.76 28.81 10.51
N GLN A 346 15.24 28.01 9.54
CA GLN A 346 16.18 28.47 8.50
C GLN A 346 15.48 29.13 7.31
N ILE A 347 14.17 28.99 7.15
CA ILE A 347 13.41 29.56 6.05
C ILE A 347 13.02 30.99 6.40
N SER A 348 13.66 31.99 5.77
CA SER A 348 13.36 33.41 5.96
C SER A 348 11.92 33.74 5.56
N ASN A 349 11.24 34.59 6.34
CA ASN A 349 9.85 35.02 6.12
C ASN A 349 8.79 33.90 6.12
N ASN A 350 9.04 32.80 6.83
CA ASN A 350 8.08 31.74 6.99
C ASN A 350 7.10 32.07 8.13
N PRO A 351 5.79 32.13 7.87
CA PRO A 351 4.79 32.27 8.95
C PRO A 351 4.84 31.13 9.98
N LEU A 352 5.43 29.99 9.63
CA LEU A 352 5.59 28.81 10.47
C LEU A 352 6.90 28.78 11.28
N SER A 353 7.75 29.83 11.15
CA SER A 353 9.06 29.85 11.82
C SER A 353 8.99 29.87 13.35
N ASN A 354 7.85 30.29 13.91
CA ASN A 354 7.59 30.32 15.35
C ASN A 354 6.73 29.14 15.83
N GLN A 355 6.47 28.17 14.96
CA GLN A 355 5.69 26.98 15.27
C GLN A 355 6.62 25.80 15.41
N ASP A 356 6.46 25.05 16.47
CA ASP A 356 7.20 23.82 16.70
C ASP A 356 6.31 22.65 16.29
N ALA A 357 6.88 21.72 15.52
CA ALA A 357 6.18 20.55 15.06
C ALA A 357 7.16 19.38 14.97
N ASP A 358 6.93 18.38 15.79
CA ASP A 358 7.79 17.21 15.84
C ASP A 358 6.99 15.91 15.97
N PHE A 359 7.56 14.82 15.50
CA PHE A 359 7.07 13.47 15.74
C PHE A 359 8.21 12.49 15.94
N HIS A 360 7.92 11.41 16.62
CA HIS A 360 8.77 10.24 16.66
C HIS A 360 7.93 8.97 16.70
N ASP A 361 8.48 7.91 16.11
CA ASP A 361 7.89 6.58 16.14
C ASP A 361 8.91 5.50 16.48
N PHE A 362 8.41 4.41 17.01
CA PHE A 362 9.17 3.25 17.41
C PHE A 362 8.45 1.97 17.02
N ILE A 363 9.19 1.01 16.46
CA ILE A 363 8.68 -0.32 16.10
C ILE A 363 9.59 -1.40 16.67
N LEU A 364 8.98 -2.43 17.24
CA LEU A 364 9.63 -3.63 17.77
C LEU A 364 8.92 -4.86 17.21
N LYS A 365 9.64 -5.78 16.60
CA LYS A 365 9.10 -7.08 16.19
C LYS A 365 10.02 -8.21 16.65
N ILE A 366 9.42 -9.25 17.19
CA ILE A 366 10.09 -10.51 17.56
C ILE A 366 9.39 -11.62 16.78
N ASP A 367 10.16 -12.43 16.10
CA ASP A 367 9.70 -13.66 15.47
C ASP A 367 10.43 -14.86 16.04
N HIS A 368 9.70 -15.85 16.54
CA HIS A 368 10.23 -17.03 17.21
C HIS A 368 9.66 -18.32 16.61
N LYS A 369 10.53 -19.12 16.00
CA LYS A 369 10.21 -20.49 15.55
C LYS A 369 10.35 -21.41 16.75
N ILE A 370 9.23 -21.80 17.37
CA ILE A 370 9.18 -22.70 18.51
C ILE A 370 9.67 -24.08 18.04
N ASP A 371 9.06 -24.58 16.98
CA ASP A 371 9.43 -25.81 16.27
C ASP A 371 9.04 -25.69 14.80
N LYS A 372 9.10 -26.79 14.02
CA LYS A 372 8.79 -26.81 12.60
C LYS A 372 7.33 -26.44 12.27
N ASN A 373 6.42 -26.67 13.22
CA ASN A 373 4.99 -26.47 13.04
C ASN A 373 4.46 -25.23 13.77
N ASN A 374 5.26 -24.61 14.64
CA ASN A 374 4.82 -23.52 15.51
C ASN A 374 5.71 -22.30 15.37
N THR A 375 5.09 -21.17 15.04
CA THR A 375 5.76 -19.86 15.00
C THR A 375 4.96 -18.86 15.83
N LEU A 376 5.66 -18.10 16.65
CA LEU A 376 5.11 -17.00 17.44
C LEU A 376 5.74 -15.70 16.97
N SER A 377 4.91 -14.74 16.58
CA SER A 377 5.33 -13.40 16.18
C SER A 377 4.70 -12.35 17.09
N ALA A 378 5.46 -11.38 17.52
CA ALA A 378 4.98 -10.26 18.33
C ALA A 378 5.47 -8.94 17.76
N LEU A 379 4.56 -7.99 17.60
CA LEU A 379 4.80 -6.63 17.12
C LEU A 379 4.35 -5.63 18.19
N GLY A 380 5.14 -4.58 18.39
CA GLY A 380 4.77 -3.37 19.11
C GLY A 380 5.10 -2.14 18.27
N TYR A 381 4.19 -1.20 18.18
CA TYR A 381 4.36 0.09 17.52
C TYR A 381 3.85 1.20 18.44
N TYR A 382 4.60 2.28 18.50
CA TYR A 382 4.23 3.49 19.23
C TYR A 382 4.65 4.73 18.46
N SER A 383 3.79 5.74 18.42
CA SER A 383 4.15 7.06 17.90
C SER A 383 3.57 8.18 18.76
N PHE A 384 4.26 9.30 18.71
CA PHE A 384 3.85 10.57 19.33
C PHE A 384 4.11 11.70 18.35
N ASP A 385 3.12 12.58 18.20
CA ASP A 385 3.17 13.80 17.42
C ASP A 385 2.82 15.00 18.30
N SER A 386 3.50 16.10 18.11
CA SER A 386 3.29 17.35 18.84
C SER A 386 3.36 18.55 17.90
N PHE A 387 2.44 19.46 18.05
CA PHE A 387 2.36 20.73 17.34
C PHE A 387 2.10 21.85 18.31
N GLN A 388 2.96 22.87 18.31
CA GLN A 388 2.76 24.09 19.03
C GLN A 388 2.48 25.20 18.04
N LEU A 389 1.31 25.81 18.14
CA LEU A 389 0.84 26.83 17.23
C LEU A 389 0.90 28.19 17.92
N ASP A 390 1.25 29.23 17.18
CA ASP A 390 1.23 30.59 17.71
C ASP A 390 -0.18 30.98 18.14
N SER A 391 -0.28 31.81 19.20
CA SER A 391 -1.52 32.26 19.81
C SER A 391 -2.51 32.94 18.84
N ASP A 392 -2.04 33.41 17.69
CA ASP A 392 -2.85 34.00 16.62
C ASP A 392 -3.32 32.98 15.57
N SER A 393 -3.15 31.68 15.82
CA SER A 393 -3.56 30.65 14.88
C SER A 393 -5.05 30.67 14.58
N LEU A 394 -5.42 30.46 13.32
CA LEU A 394 -6.82 30.37 12.88
C LEU A 394 -7.56 29.17 13.53
N LEU A 395 -6.84 28.22 14.10
CA LEU A 395 -7.39 27.02 14.70
C LEU A 395 -7.89 27.22 16.13
N GLY A 396 -7.52 28.33 16.77
CA GLY A 396 -8.03 28.72 18.10
C GLY A 396 -7.46 27.93 19.28
N TYR A 397 -6.48 27.07 19.07
CA TYR A 397 -5.74 26.33 20.10
C TYR A 397 -4.24 26.53 19.94
N SER A 398 -3.50 26.42 21.04
CA SER A 398 -2.06 26.70 21.06
C SER A 398 -1.21 25.45 21.02
N ASP A 399 -1.72 24.35 21.49
CA ASP A 399 -0.95 23.10 21.58
C ASP A 399 -1.84 21.89 21.20
N PHE A 400 -1.26 20.99 20.43
CA PHE A 400 -1.93 19.82 19.94
C PHE A 400 -0.97 18.63 19.91
N SER A 401 -1.35 17.52 20.52
CA SER A 401 -0.56 16.30 20.44
C SER A 401 -1.42 15.06 20.24
N TYR A 402 -0.87 14.02 19.63
CA TYR A 402 -1.56 12.73 19.50
C TYR A 402 -0.60 11.54 19.55
N ILE A 403 -1.16 10.41 19.93
CA ILE A 403 -0.45 9.13 20.02
C ILE A 403 -1.14 8.06 19.20
N ASN A 404 -0.35 7.14 18.65
CA ASN A 404 -0.80 5.82 18.22
C ASN A 404 -0.01 4.76 18.99
N ALA A 405 -0.70 3.73 19.46
CA ALA A 405 -0.07 2.55 20.04
C ALA A 405 -0.76 1.30 19.50
N ASN A 406 0.00 0.38 18.95
CA ASN A 406 -0.50 -0.85 18.39
C ASN A 406 0.35 -2.03 18.86
N PHE A 407 -0.28 -3.15 19.14
CA PHE A 407 0.43 -4.41 19.31
C PHE A 407 -0.28 -5.55 18.59
N SER A 408 0.48 -6.55 18.21
CA SER A 408 -0.02 -7.80 17.63
C SER A 408 0.80 -8.97 18.16
N ILE A 409 0.14 -10.00 18.64
CA ILE A 409 0.74 -11.28 18.98
C ILE A 409 0.03 -12.32 18.13
N ASN A 410 0.77 -13.05 17.33
CA ASN A 410 0.25 -14.03 16.40
C ASN A 410 0.96 -15.37 16.61
N TRP A 411 0.21 -16.38 17.01
CA TRP A 411 0.67 -17.76 17.03
C TRP A 411 0.11 -18.48 15.82
N MET A 412 1.01 -19.02 15.00
CA MET A 412 0.70 -19.84 13.83
C MET A 412 1.03 -21.28 14.13
N HIS A 413 0.12 -22.18 13.80
CA HIS A 413 0.27 -23.62 13.97
C HIS A 413 -0.13 -24.37 12.71
N GLN A 414 0.77 -25.23 12.23
CA GLN A 414 0.49 -26.17 11.15
C GLN A 414 0.08 -27.51 11.75
N PHE A 415 -1.21 -27.84 11.65
CA PHE A 415 -1.76 -29.09 12.17
C PHE A 415 -1.33 -30.31 11.34
N ASN A 416 -1.33 -30.12 10.02
CA ASN A 416 -0.87 -31.09 9.02
C ASN A 416 -0.65 -30.35 7.69
N ASP A 417 -0.33 -31.09 6.61
CA ASP A 417 -0.04 -30.51 5.30
C ASP A 417 -1.25 -29.79 4.67
N ASN A 418 -2.46 -30.09 5.12
CA ASN A 418 -3.70 -29.55 4.57
C ASN A 418 -4.40 -28.55 5.48
N LEU A 419 -3.98 -28.41 6.73
CA LEU A 419 -4.63 -27.54 7.72
C LEU A 419 -3.58 -26.74 8.48
N ASP A 420 -3.66 -25.43 8.35
CA ASP A 420 -2.98 -24.49 9.22
C ASP A 420 -3.98 -23.57 9.93
N GLY A 421 -3.52 -22.93 10.96
CA GLY A 421 -4.34 -21.96 11.69
C GLY A 421 -3.51 -20.97 12.48
N SER A 422 -4.12 -19.86 12.78
CA SER A 422 -3.53 -18.83 13.65
C SER A 422 -4.48 -18.36 14.74
N LEU A 423 -3.89 -18.04 15.87
CA LEU A 423 -4.54 -17.30 16.96
C LEU A 423 -3.84 -15.96 17.08
N ARG A 424 -4.59 -14.88 16.93
CA ARG A 424 -4.07 -13.53 16.99
C ARG A 424 -4.74 -12.72 18.07
N LEU A 425 -3.94 -12.01 18.87
CA LEU A 425 -4.36 -11.01 19.83
C LEU A 425 -3.78 -9.66 19.40
N THR A 426 -4.63 -8.66 19.18
CA THR A 426 -4.18 -7.31 18.80
C THR A 426 -4.81 -6.27 19.71
N GLY A 427 -4.05 -5.20 19.94
CA GLY A 427 -4.55 -3.99 20.60
C GLY A 427 -4.17 -2.76 19.81
N SER A 428 -5.05 -1.78 19.85
CA SER A 428 -4.88 -0.51 19.15
C SER A 428 -5.40 0.62 20.02
N GLN A 429 -4.66 1.70 20.08
CA GLN A 429 -5.05 2.91 20.79
C GLN A 429 -4.70 4.11 19.94
N TYR A 430 -5.61 5.05 19.84
CA TYR A 430 -5.40 6.38 19.31
C TYR A 430 -5.96 7.41 20.29
N GLY A 431 -5.19 8.44 20.57
CA GLY A 431 -5.65 9.53 21.46
C GLY A 431 -5.01 10.84 21.07
N TYR A 432 -5.70 11.93 21.34
CA TYR A 432 -5.16 13.27 21.18
C TYR A 432 -5.49 14.16 22.38
N ARG A 433 -4.67 15.20 22.55
CA ARG A 433 -4.85 16.31 23.46
C ARG A 433 -4.84 17.62 22.70
N ILE A 434 -5.78 18.51 23.00
CA ILE A 434 -5.83 19.88 22.52
C ILE A 434 -5.73 20.80 23.75
N GLY A 435 -4.73 21.68 23.75
CA GLY A 435 -4.55 22.70 24.77
C GLY A 435 -4.98 24.06 24.23
N TYR A 436 -5.79 24.78 25.01
CA TYR A 436 -6.15 26.15 24.75
C TYR A 436 -5.68 27.01 25.90
N ASP A 437 -4.68 27.88 25.72
CA ASP A 437 -4.08 28.75 26.74
C ASP A 437 -4.03 30.22 26.33
N LYS A 438 -4.67 30.59 25.25
CA LYS A 438 -4.69 31.96 24.70
C LYS A 438 -5.17 32.99 25.77
N LEU A 439 -6.15 32.60 26.58
CA LEU A 439 -6.63 33.37 27.71
C LEU A 439 -6.48 32.53 28.98
N LEU A 440 -5.55 32.85 29.84
CA LEU A 440 -5.27 32.11 31.08
C LEU A 440 -6.50 31.80 31.95
N THR A 441 -7.45 32.71 31.96
CA THR A 441 -8.72 32.56 32.72
C THR A 441 -9.71 31.61 32.03
N GLN A 442 -9.49 31.25 30.77
CA GLN A 442 -10.30 30.35 29.96
C GLN A 442 -9.49 29.19 29.45
N ALA A 443 -8.29 28.99 29.98
CA ALA A 443 -7.39 27.94 29.53
C ALA A 443 -7.90 26.54 29.89
N PHE A 444 -7.88 25.60 28.94
CA PHE A 444 -8.35 24.24 29.17
C PHE A 444 -7.66 23.25 28.23
N ASP A 445 -7.69 21.99 28.62
CA ASP A 445 -7.34 20.83 27.76
C ASP A 445 -8.59 20.04 27.41
N ILE A 446 -8.61 19.53 26.17
CA ILE A 446 -9.52 18.48 25.75
C ILE A 446 -8.72 17.24 25.44
N ASN A 447 -9.07 16.12 26.07
CA ASN A 447 -8.46 14.82 25.82
C ASN A 447 -9.49 13.88 25.22
N TYR A 448 -9.08 13.18 24.16
CA TYR A 448 -9.86 12.18 23.43
C TYR A 448 -9.07 10.86 23.35
N ASN A 449 -9.77 9.73 23.41
CA ASN A 449 -9.14 8.42 23.26
C ASN A 449 -10.11 7.38 22.67
N ILE A 450 -9.63 6.57 21.75
CA ILE A 450 -10.27 5.31 21.31
C ILE A 450 -9.30 4.16 21.47
N SER A 451 -9.77 3.05 22.01
CA SER A 451 -9.01 1.81 22.11
C SER A 451 -9.81 0.60 21.64
N GLU A 452 -9.10 -0.36 21.11
CA GLU A 452 -9.62 -1.63 20.59
C GLU A 452 -8.74 -2.79 21.05
N LEU A 453 -9.38 -3.84 21.55
CA LEU A 453 -8.72 -5.13 21.81
C LEU A 453 -9.44 -6.21 21.02
N THR A 454 -8.69 -6.94 20.19
CA THR A 454 -9.24 -7.98 19.30
C THR A 454 -8.56 -9.32 19.54
N ALA A 455 -9.34 -10.37 19.71
CA ALA A 455 -8.89 -11.77 19.63
C ALA A 455 -9.52 -12.42 18.40
N SER A 456 -8.73 -13.07 17.56
CA SER A 456 -9.22 -13.70 16.34
C SER A 456 -8.51 -15.02 16.08
N THR A 457 -9.25 -15.93 15.45
CA THR A 457 -8.71 -17.18 14.89
C THR A 457 -8.93 -17.19 13.38
N ASP A 458 -7.98 -17.75 12.66
CA ASP A 458 -8.04 -17.91 11.20
C ASP A 458 -7.50 -19.30 10.84
N PHE A 459 -8.25 -20.09 10.10
CA PHE A 459 -7.89 -21.45 9.70
C PHE A 459 -8.00 -21.55 8.19
N ASN A 460 -6.98 -22.15 7.58
CA ASN A 460 -6.95 -22.51 6.17
C ASN A 460 -6.97 -24.03 6.04
N TYR A 461 -7.91 -24.54 5.24
CA TYR A 461 -8.05 -25.96 4.98
C TYR A 461 -8.05 -26.26 3.49
N TYR A 462 -7.01 -26.90 3.02
CA TYR A 462 -6.82 -27.32 1.64
C TYR A 462 -7.39 -28.74 1.49
N LEU A 463 -8.66 -28.84 1.08
CA LEU A 463 -9.30 -30.14 0.93
C LEU A 463 -8.69 -30.93 -0.25
N ASP A 464 -8.50 -30.25 -1.37
CA ASP A 464 -7.89 -30.75 -2.59
C ASP A 464 -7.33 -29.56 -3.41
N GLU A 465 -6.77 -29.82 -4.59
CA GLU A 465 -6.23 -28.79 -5.50
C GLU A 465 -7.27 -27.79 -5.98
N LYS A 466 -8.57 -28.05 -5.81
CA LYS A 466 -9.67 -27.21 -6.29
C LYS A 466 -10.39 -26.47 -5.18
N ASN A 467 -10.28 -26.92 -3.95
CA ASN A 467 -11.06 -26.41 -2.83
C ASN A 467 -10.16 -25.95 -1.70
N HIS A 468 -10.18 -24.65 -1.45
CA HIS A 468 -9.50 -24.02 -0.33
C HIS A 468 -10.53 -23.31 0.56
N PHE A 469 -10.68 -23.82 1.77
CA PHE A 469 -11.58 -23.24 2.78
C PHE A 469 -10.79 -22.34 3.73
N ASN A 470 -11.36 -21.17 4.03
CA ASN A 470 -10.88 -20.29 5.08
C ASN A 470 -12.03 -19.99 6.04
N PHE A 471 -11.81 -20.16 7.34
CA PHE A 471 -12.82 -19.96 8.37
C PHE A 471 -12.21 -19.49 9.68
N GLY A 472 -13.00 -18.80 10.48
CA GLY A 472 -12.50 -18.30 11.76
C GLY A 472 -13.52 -17.47 12.50
N THR A 473 -13.04 -16.91 13.61
CA THR A 473 -13.85 -16.06 14.50
C THR A 473 -13.06 -14.80 14.88
N SER A 474 -13.77 -13.74 15.23
CA SER A 474 -13.18 -12.55 15.83
C SER A 474 -14.07 -11.99 16.91
N ILE A 475 -13.48 -11.56 18.03
CA ILE A 475 -14.14 -10.84 19.10
C ILE A 475 -13.34 -9.57 19.34
N LYS A 476 -14.02 -8.43 19.30
CA LYS A 476 -13.44 -7.11 19.38
C LYS A 476 -14.16 -6.29 20.44
N LYS A 477 -13.42 -5.75 21.39
CA LYS A 477 -13.93 -4.81 22.38
C LYS A 477 -13.45 -3.42 22.05
N TYR A 478 -14.39 -2.48 21.98
CA TYR A 478 -14.14 -1.06 21.82
C TYR A 478 -14.33 -0.30 23.13
N GLN A 479 -13.52 0.72 23.32
CA GLN A 479 -13.71 1.74 24.34
C GLN A 479 -13.35 3.10 23.77
N VAL A 480 -14.27 4.05 23.85
CA VAL A 480 -14.09 5.43 23.41
C VAL A 480 -14.34 6.36 24.58
N ASN A 481 -13.43 7.29 24.81
CA ASN A 481 -13.64 8.45 25.68
C ASN A 481 -13.76 9.67 24.76
N PRO A 482 -15.00 10.13 24.47
CA PRO A 482 -15.24 11.11 23.42
C PRO A 482 -14.77 12.52 23.74
N GLY A 483 -14.48 12.79 25.00
CA GLY A 483 -13.93 14.06 25.42
C GLY A 483 -13.91 14.22 26.94
N VAL A 484 -12.75 14.65 27.47
CA VAL A 484 -12.59 15.12 28.85
C VAL A 484 -11.99 16.51 28.76
N ARG A 485 -12.72 17.50 29.26
CA ARG A 485 -12.26 18.89 29.33
C ARG A 485 -11.87 19.20 30.77
N GLN A 486 -10.66 19.70 30.96
CA GLN A 486 -10.12 20.05 32.26
C GLN A 486 -9.46 21.43 32.24
N PRO A 487 -9.47 22.19 33.36
CA PRO A 487 -8.80 23.48 33.44
C PRO A 487 -7.30 23.33 33.24
N LEU A 488 -6.69 24.28 32.58
CA LEU A 488 -5.24 24.36 32.35
C LEU A 488 -4.66 25.52 33.16
N GLY A 489 -3.89 25.18 34.19
CA GLY A 489 -3.29 26.14 35.11
C GLY A 489 -4.26 26.68 36.21
N ASP A 490 -3.67 27.30 37.25
CA ASP A 490 -4.39 27.72 38.45
C ASP A 490 -5.31 28.94 38.25
N LEU A 491 -5.13 29.66 37.14
CA LEU A 491 -5.92 30.86 36.82
C LEU A 491 -7.18 30.59 36.00
N SER A 492 -7.33 29.35 35.53
CA SER A 492 -8.48 28.98 34.71
C SER A 492 -9.77 28.91 35.50
N ASN A 493 -10.80 29.57 34.99
CA ASN A 493 -12.17 29.51 35.50
C ASN A 493 -12.99 28.36 34.87
N ILE A 494 -12.39 27.56 34.03
CA ILE A 494 -13.04 26.41 33.38
C ILE A 494 -13.22 25.31 34.43
N SER A 495 -14.42 24.76 34.50
CA SER A 495 -14.69 23.57 35.30
C SER A 495 -14.39 22.30 34.56
N PHE A 496 -14.01 21.26 35.31
CA PHE A 496 -13.93 19.90 34.76
C PHE A 496 -15.28 19.46 34.19
N ASP A 497 -15.25 18.87 33.00
CA ASP A 497 -16.43 18.33 32.36
C ASP A 497 -16.03 17.13 31.46
N GLU A 498 -16.92 16.14 31.34
CA GLU A 498 -16.64 14.94 30.53
C GLU A 498 -17.86 14.47 29.74
N ILE A 499 -17.63 13.85 28.60
CA ILE A 499 -18.63 13.12 27.84
C ILE A 499 -18.59 11.65 28.28
N ASN A 500 -19.75 11.06 28.52
CA ASN A 500 -19.84 9.67 28.97
C ASN A 500 -19.07 8.73 28.02
N PRO A 501 -18.25 7.82 28.54
CA PRO A 501 -17.51 6.88 27.72
C PRO A 501 -18.45 5.91 26.98
N GLU A 502 -18.04 5.51 25.78
CA GLU A 502 -18.75 4.53 24.98
C GLU A 502 -18.00 3.20 24.99
N GLN A 503 -18.73 2.11 25.14
CA GLN A 503 -18.18 0.75 25.08
C GLN A 503 -19.02 -0.11 24.15
N ALA A 504 -18.36 -1.02 23.41
CA ALA A 504 -19.07 -2.00 22.61
C ALA A 504 -18.28 -3.30 22.46
N LEU A 505 -19.01 -4.36 22.18
CA LEU A 505 -18.50 -5.66 21.78
C LEU A 505 -18.98 -5.98 20.37
N GLU A 506 -18.01 -6.22 19.47
CA GLU A 506 -18.27 -6.78 18.14
C GLU A 506 -17.76 -8.21 18.09
N SER A 507 -18.57 -9.14 17.63
CA SER A 507 -18.16 -10.52 17.38
C SER A 507 -18.55 -10.94 15.98
N ALA A 508 -17.76 -11.79 15.38
CA ALA A 508 -18.07 -12.33 14.06
C ALA A 508 -17.52 -13.75 13.90
N ILE A 509 -18.23 -14.51 13.08
CA ILE A 509 -17.82 -15.79 12.55
C ILE A 509 -17.83 -15.70 11.03
N TYR A 510 -16.86 -16.32 10.38
CA TYR A 510 -16.81 -16.35 8.94
C TYR A 510 -16.38 -17.72 8.41
N PHE A 511 -16.85 -17.99 7.20
CA PHE A 511 -16.52 -19.14 6.42
C PHE A 511 -16.46 -18.76 4.95
N SER A 512 -15.45 -19.22 4.24
CA SER A 512 -15.33 -19.02 2.80
C SER A 512 -14.70 -20.21 2.12
N ASN A 513 -15.01 -20.36 0.83
CA ASN A 513 -14.40 -21.36 -0.05
C ASN A 513 -13.93 -20.65 -1.33
N GLN A 514 -12.69 -20.88 -1.71
CA GLN A 514 -12.23 -20.69 -3.07
C GLN A 514 -12.33 -22.03 -3.78
N TYR A 515 -13.10 -22.05 -4.88
CA TYR A 515 -13.34 -23.23 -5.69
C TYR A 515 -12.85 -23.01 -7.12
N ASP A 516 -11.88 -23.80 -7.52
CA ASP A 516 -11.22 -23.76 -8.83
C ASP A 516 -11.63 -25.00 -9.66
N PRO A 517 -12.86 -25.05 -10.20
CA PRO A 517 -13.37 -26.22 -10.93
C PRO A 517 -12.54 -26.55 -12.15
N THR A 518 -11.96 -25.53 -12.78
CA THR A 518 -11.07 -25.64 -13.94
C THR A 518 -9.99 -24.57 -13.88
N LYS A 519 -8.90 -24.71 -14.60
CA LYS A 519 -7.86 -23.67 -14.72
C LYS A 519 -8.40 -22.32 -15.22
N ASN A 520 -9.56 -22.31 -15.90
CA ASN A 520 -10.16 -21.11 -16.47
C ASN A 520 -11.21 -20.44 -15.58
N ILE A 521 -11.70 -21.10 -14.57
CA ILE A 521 -12.76 -20.63 -13.69
C ILE A 521 -12.29 -20.75 -12.25
N SER A 522 -12.33 -19.63 -11.53
CA SER A 522 -12.11 -19.57 -10.09
C SER A 522 -13.27 -18.83 -9.45
N LEU A 523 -13.88 -19.41 -8.45
CA LEU A 523 -15.03 -18.88 -7.72
C LEU A 523 -14.65 -18.71 -6.26
N TYR A 524 -15.02 -17.61 -5.67
CA TYR A 524 -14.92 -17.37 -4.24
C TYR A 524 -16.29 -17.07 -3.66
N ALA A 525 -16.66 -17.78 -2.61
CA ALA A 525 -17.88 -17.54 -1.85
C ALA A 525 -17.55 -17.48 -0.37
N GLY A 526 -17.89 -16.40 0.29
CA GLY A 526 -17.67 -16.18 1.71
C GLY A 526 -18.92 -15.61 2.38
N LEU A 527 -19.14 -16.04 3.61
CA LEU A 527 -20.16 -15.52 4.51
C LEU A 527 -19.51 -15.14 5.83
N ARG A 528 -19.71 -13.90 6.24
CA ARG A 528 -19.40 -13.40 7.58
C ARG A 528 -20.73 -13.05 8.25
N TYR A 529 -20.90 -13.45 9.49
CA TYR A 529 -22.00 -12.99 10.32
C TYR A 529 -21.43 -12.20 11.48
N SER A 530 -21.79 -10.91 11.56
CA SER A 530 -21.32 -10.00 12.60
C SER A 530 -22.45 -9.63 13.54
N SER A 531 -22.11 -9.48 14.82
CA SER A 531 -22.97 -8.99 15.87
C SER A 531 -22.22 -7.92 16.64
N TYR A 532 -22.88 -6.79 16.85
CA TYR A 532 -22.36 -5.65 17.58
C TYR A 532 -23.36 -5.25 18.68
N THR A 533 -22.84 -5.01 19.88
CA THR A 533 -23.65 -4.56 21.02
C THR A 533 -22.94 -3.40 21.71
N GLN A 534 -23.60 -2.24 21.75
CA GLN A 534 -23.20 -1.11 22.58
C GLN A 534 -23.54 -1.41 24.04
N LEU A 535 -22.62 -1.14 24.95
CA LEU A 535 -22.70 -1.49 26.37
C LEU A 535 -22.58 -0.27 27.27
N GLY A 536 -23.28 -0.24 28.39
CA GLY A 536 -23.05 0.69 29.51
C GLY A 536 -21.73 0.35 30.26
N PRO A 537 -21.25 1.24 31.14
CA PRO A 537 -22.02 2.36 31.68
C PRO A 537 -22.06 3.56 30.73
N SER A 538 -23.22 4.11 30.51
CA SER A 538 -23.42 5.35 29.74
C SER A 538 -24.88 5.81 29.89
N GLU A 539 -25.16 6.99 29.41
CA GLU A 539 -26.51 7.55 29.33
C GLU A 539 -27.00 7.64 27.91
N SER A 540 -28.30 7.57 27.73
CA SER A 540 -28.96 7.75 26.42
C SER A 540 -30.17 8.64 26.60
N TYR A 541 -30.25 9.70 25.82
CA TYR A 541 -31.41 10.59 25.85
C TYR A 541 -32.62 9.95 25.15
N GLN A 542 -33.80 10.28 25.65
CA GLN A 542 -35.07 9.99 24.96
C GLN A 542 -35.65 11.29 24.41
N TYR A 543 -36.06 11.26 23.19
CA TYR A 543 -36.67 12.41 22.51
C TYR A 543 -38.17 12.23 22.35
N ALA A 544 -38.91 13.33 22.29
CA ALA A 544 -40.34 13.33 22.01
C ALA A 544 -40.60 12.67 20.62
N LEU A 545 -41.57 11.75 20.55
CA LEU A 545 -41.85 10.91 19.41
C LEU A 545 -42.18 11.67 18.10
N ASP A 546 -42.87 12.82 18.25
CA ASP A 546 -43.37 13.61 17.09
C ASP A 546 -42.51 14.86 16.84
N LYS A 547 -41.26 14.83 17.28
CA LYS A 547 -40.30 15.93 17.14
C LYS A 547 -39.00 15.41 16.57
N PRO A 548 -38.27 16.30 15.89
CA PRO A 548 -36.94 15.95 15.41
C PRO A 548 -35.99 15.65 16.59
N ILE A 549 -34.95 14.88 16.33
CA ILE A 549 -33.87 14.65 17.29
C ILE A 549 -33.11 15.97 17.48
N ASN A 550 -33.41 16.62 18.62
CA ASN A 550 -32.88 17.94 18.99
C ASN A 550 -32.85 18.06 20.53
N GLN A 551 -31.85 18.73 21.07
CA GLN A 551 -31.68 18.90 22.50
C GLN A 551 -32.92 19.50 23.18
N ALA A 552 -33.64 20.39 22.50
CA ALA A 552 -34.86 21.01 23.00
C ALA A 552 -36.02 20.00 23.23
N PHE A 553 -35.96 18.81 22.65
CA PHE A 553 -37.01 17.80 22.73
C PHE A 553 -36.60 16.55 23.52
N ILE A 554 -35.54 16.67 24.36
CA ILE A 554 -35.20 15.63 25.33
C ILE A 554 -36.29 15.56 26.37
N VAL A 555 -36.91 14.40 26.55
CA VAL A 555 -37.98 14.18 27.54
C VAL A 555 -37.51 13.35 28.73
N ASP A 556 -36.44 12.52 28.55
CA ASP A 556 -35.92 11.66 29.61
C ASP A 556 -34.46 11.28 29.33
N THR A 557 -33.77 10.86 30.37
CA THR A 557 -32.39 10.34 30.29
C THR A 557 -32.31 8.96 30.92
N LEU A 558 -32.01 7.96 30.13
CA LEU A 558 -31.85 6.58 30.59
C LEU A 558 -30.39 6.31 30.93
N SER A 559 -30.15 5.91 32.18
CA SER A 559 -28.84 5.47 32.64
C SER A 559 -28.70 3.96 32.57
N TYR A 560 -27.63 3.49 31.97
CA TYR A 560 -27.32 2.06 31.80
C TYR A 560 -26.12 1.69 32.64
N GLY A 561 -26.26 0.62 33.45
CA GLY A 561 -25.19 0.06 34.26
C GLY A 561 -24.09 -0.61 33.42
N LYS A 562 -22.96 -0.90 34.03
CA LYS A 562 -21.81 -1.56 33.37
C LYS A 562 -22.21 -2.89 32.74
N GLY A 563 -21.91 -3.05 31.45
CA GLY A 563 -22.16 -4.27 30.69
C GLY A 563 -23.61 -4.48 30.26
N VAL A 564 -24.51 -3.54 30.56
CA VAL A 564 -25.92 -3.59 30.14
C VAL A 564 -26.01 -3.21 28.67
N PRO A 565 -26.66 -4.02 27.82
CA PRO A 565 -26.88 -3.70 26.38
C PRO A 565 -27.73 -2.42 26.22
N MET A 566 -27.25 -1.51 25.39
CA MET A 566 -27.93 -0.26 25.02
C MET A 566 -28.55 -0.34 23.62
N ALA A 567 -27.80 -0.88 22.65
CA ALA A 567 -28.23 -1.12 21.29
C ALA A 567 -27.53 -2.37 20.74
N THR A 568 -28.23 -3.18 19.96
CA THR A 568 -27.65 -4.39 19.36
C THR A 568 -28.00 -4.46 17.87
N TYR A 569 -27.00 -4.71 17.05
CA TYR A 569 -27.11 -4.85 15.60
C TYR A 569 -26.39 -6.13 15.16
N HIS A 570 -26.96 -6.85 14.22
CA HIS A 570 -26.34 -8.06 13.68
C HIS A 570 -26.77 -8.31 12.24
N GLY A 571 -26.07 -9.18 11.55
CA GLY A 571 -26.51 -9.65 10.23
C GLY A 571 -25.42 -10.25 9.37
N PRO A 572 -25.83 -10.85 8.25
CA PRO A 572 -24.93 -11.45 7.29
C PRO A 572 -24.21 -10.43 6.43
N GLU A 573 -22.98 -10.77 6.07
CA GLU A 573 -22.12 -10.07 5.14
C GLU A 573 -21.64 -11.06 4.08
N LEU A 574 -22.25 -11.03 2.90
CA LEU A 574 -21.96 -11.94 1.81
C LEU A 574 -20.81 -11.40 0.95
N ARG A 575 -19.90 -12.28 0.56
CA ARG A 575 -18.75 -12.02 -0.29
C ARG A 575 -18.72 -13.02 -1.44
N LEU A 576 -18.86 -12.55 -2.66
CA LEU A 576 -18.83 -13.39 -3.85
C LEU A 576 -17.83 -12.80 -4.85
N SER A 577 -17.00 -13.64 -5.43
CA SER A 577 -16.16 -13.27 -6.56
C SER A 577 -16.08 -14.41 -7.56
N GLY A 578 -15.94 -14.09 -8.83
CA GLY A 578 -15.72 -15.06 -9.89
C GLY A 578 -14.72 -14.53 -10.91
N ARG A 579 -13.79 -15.37 -11.28
CA ARG A 579 -12.83 -15.12 -12.36
C ARG A 579 -13.09 -16.12 -13.49
N PHE A 580 -13.13 -15.58 -14.70
CA PHE A 580 -13.29 -16.33 -15.94
C PHE A 580 -12.10 -15.97 -16.85
N SER A 581 -11.12 -16.89 -16.95
CA SER A 581 -9.98 -16.74 -17.84
C SER A 581 -10.43 -16.91 -19.29
N LEU A 582 -10.03 -15.96 -20.12
CA LEU A 582 -10.24 -16.00 -21.56
C LEU A 582 -8.93 -16.43 -22.24
N ALA A 583 -8.98 -16.72 -23.54
CA ALA A 583 -7.76 -16.98 -24.31
C ALA A 583 -6.82 -15.76 -24.27
N ASN A 584 -5.50 -15.98 -24.46
CA ASN A 584 -4.49 -14.94 -24.62
C ASN A 584 -4.27 -14.04 -23.38
N LEU A 585 -3.97 -14.62 -22.22
CA LEU A 585 -3.58 -13.89 -21.01
C LEU A 585 -4.59 -12.79 -20.62
N SER A 586 -5.86 -13.13 -20.58
CA SER A 586 -6.91 -12.20 -20.18
C SER A 586 -7.96 -12.87 -19.33
N SER A 587 -8.61 -12.08 -18.46
CA SER A 587 -9.70 -12.54 -17.61
C SER A 587 -10.79 -11.50 -17.44
N VAL A 588 -12.00 -11.98 -17.21
CA VAL A 588 -13.11 -11.18 -16.69
C VAL A 588 -13.33 -11.58 -15.24
N LYS A 589 -13.49 -10.60 -14.38
CA LYS A 589 -13.81 -10.81 -12.97
C LYS A 589 -15.09 -10.09 -12.60
N VAL A 590 -15.85 -10.69 -11.71
CA VAL A 590 -17.06 -10.10 -11.15
C VAL A 590 -16.99 -10.24 -9.63
N SER A 591 -17.52 -9.27 -8.89
CA SER A 591 -17.60 -9.38 -7.44
C SER A 591 -18.83 -8.71 -6.87
N TYR A 592 -19.29 -9.25 -5.75
CA TYR A 592 -20.30 -8.67 -4.88
C TYR A 592 -19.82 -8.72 -3.44
N ASN A 593 -19.93 -7.60 -2.72
CA ASN A 593 -19.58 -7.51 -1.30
C ASN A 593 -20.69 -6.78 -0.56
N ARG A 594 -21.13 -7.36 0.56
CA ARG A 594 -21.89 -6.68 1.58
C ARG A 594 -21.06 -6.53 2.83
N SER A 595 -20.99 -5.30 3.38
CA SER A 595 -20.21 -4.98 4.58
C SER A 595 -20.99 -4.09 5.54
N ARG A 596 -20.57 -4.12 6.81
CA ARG A 596 -21.11 -3.29 7.90
C ARG A 596 -20.01 -2.52 8.60
N GLN A 597 -20.33 -1.31 9.07
CA GLN A 597 -19.42 -0.48 9.86
C GLN A 597 -20.11 0.03 11.11
N TYR A 598 -19.46 -0.19 12.25
CA TYR A 598 -20.00 0.10 13.57
C TYR A 598 -19.28 1.28 14.26
N VAL A 599 -18.19 1.74 13.72
CA VAL A 599 -17.38 2.84 14.26
C VAL A 599 -17.26 3.92 13.18
N HIS A 600 -17.69 5.13 13.51
CA HIS A 600 -17.82 6.25 12.57
C HIS A 600 -16.90 7.38 13.00
N MET A 601 -16.22 8.00 12.04
CA MET A 601 -15.47 9.20 12.30
C MET A 601 -16.28 10.42 11.90
N LEU A 602 -16.47 11.30 12.85
CA LEU A 602 -17.16 12.56 12.67
C LEU A 602 -16.17 13.62 12.23
N ILE A 603 -16.30 14.06 10.99
CA ILE A 603 -15.39 14.99 10.33
C ILE A 603 -16.21 16.17 9.87
N ASN A 604 -15.83 17.36 10.26
CA ASN A 604 -16.43 18.61 9.79
C ASN A 604 -15.76 19.14 8.49
N SER A 605 -14.66 18.54 8.10
CA SER A 605 -13.89 18.94 6.90
C SER A 605 -13.82 17.80 5.88
N ALA A 606 -13.39 18.09 4.67
CA ALA A 606 -13.17 17.06 3.64
C ALA A 606 -11.87 16.29 3.82
N SER A 607 -10.92 16.81 4.61
CA SER A 607 -9.66 16.14 4.96
C SER A 607 -9.72 15.62 6.38
N LEU A 608 -9.08 14.47 6.62
CA LEU A 608 -8.87 13.96 7.97
C LEU A 608 -8.00 14.94 8.73
N ALA A 609 -8.48 15.31 9.91
CA ALA A 609 -7.68 16.02 10.90
C ALA A 609 -7.39 15.08 12.08
N PRO A 610 -6.24 15.20 12.74
CA PRO A 610 -5.97 14.41 13.92
C PRO A 610 -6.96 14.69 15.10
N THR A 611 -7.75 15.76 14.99
CA THR A 611 -8.80 16.14 15.92
C THR A 611 -10.17 15.52 15.63
N ASP A 612 -10.28 14.73 14.57
CA ASP A 612 -11.53 14.05 14.24
C ASP A 612 -11.91 13.01 15.29
N ILE A 613 -13.18 12.92 15.60
CA ILE A 613 -13.70 12.13 16.70
C ILE A 613 -14.30 10.82 16.18
N TRP A 614 -13.80 9.69 16.67
CA TRP A 614 -14.44 8.40 16.44
C TRP A 614 -15.54 8.18 17.45
N ARG A 615 -16.70 7.75 17.01
CA ARG A 615 -17.86 7.42 17.83
C ARG A 615 -18.40 6.03 17.45
N LEU A 616 -19.02 5.36 18.39
CA LEU A 616 -19.61 4.04 18.21
C LEU A 616 -21.04 4.15 17.69
N SER A 617 -21.52 3.15 16.95
CA SER A 617 -22.94 2.99 16.67
C SER A 617 -23.75 2.84 17.96
N GLY A 618 -24.93 3.43 18.00
CA GLY A 618 -25.80 3.42 19.14
C GLY A 618 -27.27 3.49 18.72
N LYS A 619 -28.15 3.82 19.62
CA LYS A 619 -29.59 3.85 19.38
C LYS A 619 -30.01 4.79 18.23
N TYR A 620 -29.33 5.94 18.09
CA TYR A 620 -29.64 7.00 17.14
C TYR A 620 -28.65 7.14 16.00
N VAL A 621 -27.52 6.40 16.04
CA VAL A 621 -26.53 6.34 14.98
C VAL A 621 -26.37 4.88 14.60
N GLU A 622 -27.14 4.44 13.62
CA GLU A 622 -27.16 3.06 13.16
C GLU A 622 -25.89 2.71 12.37
N PRO A 623 -25.52 1.42 12.33
CA PRO A 623 -24.40 0.96 11.50
C PRO A 623 -24.61 1.29 10.02
N GLN A 624 -23.55 1.76 9.37
CA GLN A 624 -23.55 1.89 7.93
C GLN A 624 -23.50 0.51 7.28
N ILE A 625 -24.23 0.32 6.19
CA ILE A 625 -24.29 -0.93 5.43
C ILE A 625 -24.04 -0.61 3.96
N VAL A 626 -23.13 -1.34 3.33
CA VAL A 626 -22.85 -1.20 1.90
C VAL A 626 -23.15 -2.49 1.14
N ASP A 627 -23.70 -2.34 -0.06
CA ASP A 627 -23.74 -3.34 -1.10
C ASP A 627 -22.93 -2.83 -2.30
N GLN A 628 -21.88 -3.55 -2.68
CA GLN A 628 -21.02 -3.19 -3.80
C GLN A 628 -21.00 -4.28 -4.85
N PHE A 629 -21.24 -3.91 -6.10
CA PHE A 629 -21.06 -4.74 -7.29
C PHE A 629 -19.88 -4.20 -8.11
N SER A 630 -19.08 -5.10 -8.67
CA SER A 630 -18.00 -4.70 -9.55
C SER A 630 -17.79 -5.72 -10.65
N ILE A 631 -17.37 -5.24 -11.82
CA ILE A 631 -16.95 -6.06 -12.96
C ILE A 631 -15.69 -5.47 -13.57
N GLY A 632 -14.76 -6.31 -13.98
CA GLY A 632 -13.50 -5.88 -14.56
C GLY A 632 -12.99 -6.82 -15.65
N TYR A 633 -12.29 -6.23 -16.61
CA TYR A 633 -11.53 -6.93 -17.63
C TYR A 633 -10.05 -6.67 -17.45
N TYR A 634 -9.24 -7.72 -17.50
CA TYR A 634 -7.80 -7.70 -17.28
C TYR A 634 -7.10 -8.36 -18.46
N LYS A 635 -5.98 -7.77 -18.89
CA LYS A 635 -5.21 -8.23 -20.03
C LYS A 635 -3.73 -8.02 -19.82
N ASN A 636 -2.94 -9.08 -19.94
CA ASN A 636 -1.48 -9.00 -20.02
C ASN A 636 -1.03 -9.13 -21.48
N ILE A 637 -0.13 -8.27 -21.92
CA ILE A 637 0.44 -8.27 -23.25
C ILE A 637 1.93 -8.63 -23.14
N ALA A 638 2.37 -9.61 -23.91
CA ALA A 638 3.71 -10.17 -23.98
C ALA A 638 4.21 -10.88 -22.70
N ARG A 639 4.77 -12.09 -22.87
CA ARG A 639 5.26 -12.92 -21.75
C ARG A 639 6.49 -12.34 -21.04
N ASN A 640 7.35 -11.58 -21.72
CA ASN A 640 8.64 -11.15 -21.21
C ASN A 640 8.71 -9.65 -20.88
N ASN A 641 7.85 -8.82 -21.45
CA ASN A 641 7.70 -7.40 -21.10
C ASN A 641 6.24 -7.18 -20.74
N VAL A 642 5.84 -7.61 -19.55
CA VAL A 642 4.44 -7.60 -19.17
C VAL A 642 3.93 -6.17 -19.13
N LEU A 643 3.03 -5.86 -20.05
CA LEU A 643 2.21 -4.68 -20.03
C LEU A 643 0.82 -5.12 -19.59
N GLU A 644 0.44 -4.69 -18.41
CA GLU A 644 -0.82 -5.04 -17.78
C GLU A 644 -1.84 -3.95 -18.06
N PHE A 645 -3.04 -4.34 -18.51
CA PHE A 645 -4.17 -3.44 -18.68
C PHE A 645 -5.33 -3.93 -17.83
N SER A 646 -6.04 -3.00 -17.20
CA SER A 646 -7.31 -3.29 -16.57
C SER A 646 -8.33 -2.19 -16.79
N VAL A 647 -9.59 -2.62 -16.89
CA VAL A 647 -10.76 -1.77 -16.92
C VAL A 647 -11.72 -2.33 -15.88
N GLU A 648 -12.03 -1.54 -14.86
CA GLU A 648 -12.94 -1.93 -13.79
C GLU A 648 -14.09 -0.93 -13.68
N THR A 649 -15.29 -1.40 -13.40
CA THR A 649 -16.44 -0.56 -13.05
C THR A 649 -17.10 -1.08 -11.78
N TYR A 650 -17.65 -0.17 -11.00
CA TYR A 650 -18.29 -0.50 -9.75
C TYR A 650 -19.55 0.35 -9.51
N TYR A 651 -20.44 -0.19 -8.68
CA TYR A 651 -21.57 0.50 -8.09
C TYR A 651 -21.67 0.16 -6.61
N LYS A 652 -21.82 1.17 -5.76
CA LYS A 652 -22.02 1.07 -4.31
C LYS A 652 -23.35 1.71 -3.93
N GLY A 653 -24.19 0.98 -3.21
CA GLY A 653 -25.32 1.52 -2.47
C GLY A 653 -25.02 1.48 -0.98
N ILE A 654 -25.14 2.59 -0.28
CA ILE A 654 -24.82 2.72 1.15
C ILE A 654 -26.10 3.12 1.89
N LYS A 655 -26.41 2.45 2.98
CA LYS A 655 -27.47 2.82 3.91
C LYS A 655 -26.88 3.38 5.18
N ASN A 656 -27.63 4.30 5.81
CA ASN A 656 -27.25 4.95 7.09
C ASN A 656 -25.90 5.67 6.99
N LEU A 657 -25.58 6.25 5.83
CA LEU A 657 -24.38 7.06 5.66
C LEU A 657 -24.47 8.29 6.57
N VAL A 658 -23.47 8.48 7.43
CA VAL A 658 -23.45 9.54 8.43
C VAL A 658 -22.96 10.85 7.84
N ASP A 659 -23.71 11.91 8.09
CA ASP A 659 -23.38 13.31 7.82
C ASP A 659 -23.91 14.17 9.00
N PHE A 660 -23.91 15.47 8.91
CA PHE A 660 -24.25 16.39 10.00
C PHE A 660 -25.22 17.49 9.54
N LYS A 661 -25.95 18.07 10.50
CA LYS A 661 -26.81 19.23 10.26
C LYS A 661 -25.98 20.46 9.90
N VAL A 662 -26.63 21.47 9.32
CA VAL A 662 -26.00 22.76 9.07
C VAL A 662 -25.74 23.45 10.43
N GLY A 663 -24.50 23.89 10.66
CA GLY A 663 -24.11 24.50 11.91
C GLY A 663 -23.88 23.51 13.07
N ALA A 664 -23.70 22.22 12.76
CA ALA A 664 -23.44 21.18 13.76
C ALA A 664 -22.21 21.49 14.61
N ASP A 665 -22.34 21.33 15.92
CA ASP A 665 -21.24 21.34 16.86
C ASP A 665 -20.81 19.90 17.16
N LEU A 666 -19.68 19.51 16.59
CA LEU A 666 -19.15 18.14 16.73
C LEU A 666 -18.12 18.03 17.87
N GLN A 667 -17.61 19.16 18.39
CA GLN A 667 -16.61 19.14 19.47
C GLN A 667 -17.28 19.16 20.82
N PHE A 668 -16.88 18.27 21.71
CA PHE A 668 -17.33 18.21 23.11
C PHE A 668 -18.86 18.23 23.26
N ASN A 669 -19.60 17.62 22.35
CA ASN A 669 -21.05 17.55 22.32
C ASN A 669 -21.55 16.29 23.06
N LYS A 670 -22.30 16.46 24.15
CA LYS A 670 -22.87 15.38 24.98
C LYS A 670 -24.04 14.67 24.28
N ALA A 671 -24.76 15.36 23.41
CA ALA A 671 -25.91 14.85 22.67
C ALA A 671 -25.64 14.90 21.19
N ILE A 672 -24.52 14.30 20.77
CA ILE A 672 -23.97 14.39 19.40
C ILE A 672 -24.98 13.96 18.33
N GLU A 673 -25.89 13.02 18.66
CA GLU A 673 -26.96 12.54 17.78
C GLU A 673 -27.92 13.64 17.35
N THR A 674 -28.01 14.73 18.09
CA THR A 674 -28.87 15.89 17.73
C THR A 674 -28.31 16.68 16.56
N ASP A 675 -27.03 16.57 16.29
CA ASP A 675 -26.30 17.25 15.21
C ASP A 675 -25.98 16.34 14.01
N LEU A 676 -26.18 15.01 14.17
CA LEU A 676 -25.93 14.05 13.11
C LEU A 676 -27.18 13.76 12.28
N LEU A 677 -26.94 13.40 11.03
CA LEU A 677 -27.95 12.90 10.08
C LEU A 677 -27.48 11.59 9.49
N GLN A 678 -28.42 10.72 9.18
CA GLN A 678 -28.16 9.50 8.42
C GLN A 678 -29.02 9.43 7.17
N GLY A 679 -28.44 8.94 6.08
CA GLY A 679 -29.14 8.87 4.82
C GLY A 679 -28.62 7.81 3.87
N ASP A 680 -29.10 7.86 2.63
CA ASP A 680 -28.68 6.95 1.58
C ASP A 680 -27.48 7.52 0.81
N GLY A 681 -26.48 6.69 0.59
CA GLY A 681 -25.33 6.99 -0.27
C GLY A 681 -25.34 6.17 -1.55
N ARG A 682 -24.82 6.73 -2.62
CA ARG A 682 -24.52 5.98 -3.86
C ARG A 682 -23.23 6.46 -4.47
N SER A 683 -22.43 5.51 -4.94
CA SER A 683 -21.18 5.82 -5.63
C SER A 683 -20.97 4.87 -6.80
N TYR A 684 -20.43 5.36 -7.90
CA TYR A 684 -20.14 4.55 -9.08
C TYR A 684 -18.97 5.13 -9.87
N GLY A 685 -18.30 4.28 -10.63
CA GLY A 685 -17.14 4.76 -11.40
C GLY A 685 -16.57 3.74 -12.36
N LEU A 686 -15.63 4.25 -13.17
CA LEU A 686 -14.83 3.51 -14.13
C LEU A 686 -13.35 3.77 -13.82
N GLU A 687 -12.59 2.69 -13.68
CA GLU A 687 -11.15 2.69 -13.41
C GLU A 687 -10.43 2.12 -14.63
N LEU A 688 -9.43 2.85 -15.15
CA LEU A 688 -8.55 2.40 -16.23
C LEU A 688 -7.13 2.34 -15.69
N SER A 689 -6.42 1.27 -15.95
CA SER A 689 -5.02 1.11 -15.57
C SER A 689 -4.19 0.51 -16.69
N ALA A 690 -2.98 1.03 -16.85
CA ALA A 690 -1.93 0.46 -17.69
C ALA A 690 -0.63 0.46 -16.89
N LYS A 691 -0.05 -0.73 -16.63
CA LYS A 691 1.18 -0.89 -15.85
C LYS A 691 2.23 -1.63 -16.66
N LYS A 692 3.46 -1.13 -16.63
CA LYS A 692 4.65 -1.78 -17.19
C LYS A 692 5.68 -1.96 -16.08
N SER A 693 5.91 -3.21 -15.68
CA SER A 693 6.73 -3.52 -14.51
C SER A 693 8.21 -3.74 -14.82
N ASN A 694 8.58 -4.07 -16.08
CA ASN A 694 9.92 -4.52 -16.44
C ASN A 694 10.58 -3.64 -17.49
N GLY A 695 11.93 -3.62 -17.50
CA GLY A 695 12.78 -2.94 -18.48
C GLY A 695 13.34 -1.59 -18.01
N TRP A 696 14.04 -0.89 -18.90
CA TRP A 696 14.64 0.41 -18.63
C TRP A 696 13.62 1.52 -18.36
N PHE A 697 12.43 1.37 -18.91
CA PHE A 697 11.28 2.23 -18.70
C PHE A 697 10.17 1.42 -18.03
N THR A 698 9.83 1.78 -16.81
CA THR A 698 8.76 1.18 -16.01
C THR A 698 7.78 2.25 -15.54
N GLY A 699 6.62 1.86 -15.08
CA GLY A 699 5.65 2.81 -14.57
C GLY A 699 4.21 2.37 -14.79
N TRP A 700 3.30 3.25 -14.39
CA TRP A 700 1.87 3.02 -14.56
C TRP A 700 1.14 4.32 -14.86
N PHE A 701 0.04 4.16 -15.54
CA PHE A 701 -0.93 5.22 -15.82
C PHE A 701 -2.29 4.77 -15.32
N ASN A 702 -2.92 5.56 -14.46
CA ASN A 702 -4.21 5.26 -13.88
C ASN A 702 -5.16 6.45 -14.07
N TYR A 703 -6.35 6.15 -14.53
CA TYR A 703 -7.42 7.12 -14.65
C TYR A 703 -8.69 6.57 -14.00
N THR A 704 -9.31 7.40 -13.17
CA THR A 704 -10.57 7.08 -12.51
C THR A 704 -11.59 8.17 -12.83
N TRP A 705 -12.73 7.75 -13.37
CA TRP A 705 -13.93 8.55 -13.39
C TRP A 705 -14.87 8.02 -12.32
N SER A 706 -15.33 8.87 -11.41
CA SER A 706 -16.18 8.44 -10.31
C SER A 706 -17.13 9.53 -9.86
N ARG A 707 -18.28 9.14 -9.32
CA ARG A 707 -19.25 10.03 -8.73
C ARG A 707 -19.72 9.47 -7.39
N SER A 708 -19.92 10.37 -6.42
CA SER A 708 -20.39 10.01 -5.08
C SER A 708 -21.46 11.01 -4.61
N PHE A 709 -22.59 10.49 -4.14
CA PHE A 709 -23.75 11.26 -3.72
C PHE A 709 -24.29 10.76 -2.40
N ILE A 710 -24.92 11.67 -1.66
CA ILE A 710 -25.67 11.40 -0.44
C ILE A 710 -27.06 12.03 -0.55
N ARG A 711 -28.05 11.40 0.06
CA ARG A 711 -29.39 11.92 0.24
C ARG A 711 -29.77 11.89 1.72
N LEU A 712 -30.07 13.05 2.27
CA LEU A 712 -30.50 13.26 3.63
C LEU A 712 -31.96 13.74 3.59
N ASN A 713 -32.90 12.84 3.84
CA ASN A 713 -34.34 13.08 3.71
C ASN A 713 -35.10 12.51 4.91
N GLY A 714 -34.82 13.05 6.11
CA GLY A 714 -35.56 12.70 7.31
C GLY A 714 -37.01 13.23 7.31
N ASP A 715 -37.75 12.90 8.34
CA ASP A 715 -39.17 13.22 8.44
C ASP A 715 -39.42 14.73 8.66
N PHE A 716 -38.50 15.39 9.36
CA PHE A 716 -38.61 16.81 9.70
C PHE A 716 -37.75 17.68 8.76
N SER A 717 -38.12 18.95 8.62
CA SER A 717 -37.41 19.89 7.72
C SER A 717 -35.96 20.10 8.10
N GLU A 718 -35.60 20.10 9.38
CA GLU A 718 -34.23 20.23 9.88
C GLU A 718 -33.36 18.98 9.66
N GLU A 719 -33.98 17.86 9.31
CA GLU A 719 -33.31 16.61 8.98
C GLU A 719 -33.14 16.42 7.46
N ARG A 720 -33.57 17.41 6.68
CA ARG A 720 -33.45 17.41 5.22
C ARG A 720 -32.36 18.38 4.78
N VAL A 721 -31.52 17.92 3.88
CA VAL A 721 -30.51 18.77 3.25
C VAL A 721 -30.81 18.84 1.75
N ASN A 722 -30.69 20.01 1.17
CA ASN A 722 -30.99 20.28 -0.25
C ASN A 722 -32.39 19.76 -0.67
N GLY A 723 -33.41 20.01 0.18
CA GLY A 723 -34.76 19.56 -0.08
C GLY A 723 -35.01 18.06 0.03
N GLY A 724 -34.02 17.28 0.47
CA GLY A 724 -34.09 15.80 0.52
C GLY A 724 -33.69 15.11 -0.77
N ASP A 725 -33.11 15.82 -1.74
CA ASP A 725 -32.59 15.26 -2.97
C ASP A 725 -31.15 14.76 -2.83
N PHE A 726 -30.67 13.97 -3.80
CA PHE A 726 -29.27 13.54 -3.86
C PHE A 726 -28.35 14.70 -4.22
N PHE A 727 -27.35 14.94 -3.39
CA PHE A 727 -26.29 15.91 -3.67
C PHE A 727 -24.89 15.30 -3.55
N GLN A 728 -23.90 15.97 -4.08
CA GLN A 728 -22.52 15.49 -4.12
C GLN A 728 -21.93 15.44 -2.70
N THR A 729 -21.21 14.36 -2.39
CA THR A 729 -20.42 14.30 -1.14
C THR A 729 -19.22 15.25 -1.19
N THR A 730 -18.69 15.65 -0.05
CA THR A 730 -17.50 16.52 0.03
C THR A 730 -16.25 15.93 -0.61
N TYR A 731 -16.22 14.61 -0.84
CA TYR A 731 -15.12 13.86 -1.45
C TYR A 731 -15.42 13.41 -2.90
N ASP A 732 -16.49 13.90 -3.54
CA ASP A 732 -16.77 13.65 -4.95
C ASP A 732 -15.76 14.36 -5.86
N LYS A 733 -14.89 13.59 -6.48
CA LYS A 733 -13.89 14.06 -7.47
C LYS A 733 -14.11 13.32 -8.78
N PRO A 734 -14.81 13.90 -9.76
CA PRO A 734 -15.19 13.20 -10.99
C PRO A 734 -14.02 12.61 -11.78
N HIS A 735 -12.91 13.32 -11.86
CA HIS A 735 -11.75 12.90 -12.62
C HIS A 735 -10.52 12.85 -11.70
N TYR A 736 -9.84 11.72 -11.70
CA TYR A 736 -8.58 11.54 -11.02
C TYR A 736 -7.61 10.78 -11.94
N LEU A 737 -6.47 11.37 -12.19
CA LEU A 737 -5.44 10.81 -13.03
C LEU A 737 -4.12 10.77 -12.25
N ASN A 738 -3.47 9.64 -12.30
CA ASN A 738 -2.13 9.48 -11.78
C ASN A 738 -1.24 8.77 -12.81
N MET A 739 -0.04 9.28 -13.01
CA MET A 739 0.96 8.68 -13.87
C MET A 739 2.31 8.69 -13.16
N VAL A 740 2.85 7.52 -12.96
CA VAL A 740 4.22 7.32 -12.44
C VAL A 740 5.06 6.71 -13.52
N THR A 741 6.23 7.25 -13.77
CA THR A 741 7.20 6.68 -14.69
C THR A 741 8.58 6.68 -14.06
N ASN A 742 9.33 5.63 -14.33
CA ASN A 742 10.72 5.51 -13.92
C ASN A 742 11.56 5.11 -15.13
N TYR A 743 12.64 5.82 -15.38
CA TYR A 743 13.58 5.53 -16.44
C TYR A 743 14.98 5.27 -15.84
N LYS A 744 15.47 4.05 -16.01
CA LYS A 744 16.80 3.64 -15.58
C LYS A 744 17.80 3.92 -16.69
N PHE A 745 18.64 4.95 -16.54
CA PHE A 745 19.74 5.23 -17.47
C PHE A 745 20.82 4.15 -17.39
N THR A 746 21.08 3.69 -16.18
CA THR A 746 22.01 2.60 -15.87
C THR A 746 21.46 1.83 -14.68
N ARG A 747 22.15 0.79 -14.22
CA ARG A 747 21.80 0.10 -12.96
C ARG A 747 21.90 0.97 -11.71
N ARG A 748 22.54 2.13 -11.81
CA ARG A 748 22.83 3.02 -10.67
C ARG A 748 22.06 4.33 -10.71
N TYR A 749 21.60 4.75 -11.85
CA TYR A 749 20.98 6.05 -12.06
C TYR A 749 19.59 5.86 -12.63
N SER A 750 18.60 6.38 -11.94
CA SER A 750 17.22 6.40 -12.44
C SER A 750 16.59 7.77 -12.26
N LEU A 751 15.65 8.08 -13.14
CA LEU A 751 14.81 9.27 -13.11
C LEU A 751 13.37 8.82 -12.93
N SER A 752 12.69 9.35 -11.93
CA SER A 752 11.28 9.10 -11.67
C SER A 752 10.46 10.39 -11.86
N LEU A 753 9.24 10.23 -12.37
CA LEU A 753 8.28 11.31 -12.52
C LEU A 753 6.92 10.82 -12.01
N ASN A 754 6.26 11.66 -11.23
CA ASN A 754 4.89 11.45 -10.78
C ASN A 754 4.04 12.65 -11.20
N LEU A 755 2.93 12.39 -11.88
CA LEU A 755 1.95 13.38 -12.30
C LEU A 755 0.61 13.04 -11.68
N VAL A 756 0.01 14.02 -11.01
CA VAL A 756 -1.32 13.88 -10.39
C VAL A 756 -2.22 15.00 -10.89
N TYR A 757 -3.40 14.63 -11.36
CA TYR A 757 -4.49 15.55 -11.66
C TYR A 757 -5.76 15.07 -10.95
N SER A 758 -6.49 16.00 -10.38
CA SER A 758 -7.79 15.72 -9.73
C SER A 758 -8.75 16.90 -9.97
N SER A 759 -10.00 16.58 -10.31
CA SER A 759 -11.08 17.56 -10.25
C SER A 759 -11.20 18.12 -8.84
N GLY A 760 -11.59 19.39 -8.75
CA GLY A 760 -11.88 20.04 -7.48
C GLY A 760 -13.00 19.37 -6.72
N ARG A 761 -12.87 19.27 -5.40
CA ARG A 761 -13.90 18.72 -4.51
C ARG A 761 -15.06 19.71 -4.31
N PRO A 762 -16.26 19.22 -4.00
CA PRO A 762 -17.40 20.09 -3.69
C PRO A 762 -17.21 20.88 -2.40
N VAL A 763 -17.84 22.05 -2.38
CA VAL A 763 -17.82 23.00 -1.26
C VAL A 763 -19.13 23.79 -1.22
N THR A 764 -19.52 24.21 -0.02
CA THR A 764 -20.63 25.10 0.23
C THR A 764 -20.13 26.54 0.33
N TYR A 765 -20.70 27.47 -0.42
CA TYR A 765 -20.30 28.87 -0.46
C TYR A 765 -21.31 29.77 0.22
N PRO A 766 -20.91 30.85 0.94
CA PRO A 766 -21.80 31.93 1.31
C PRO A 766 -22.14 32.73 0.02
N ILE A 767 -23.43 32.80 -0.26
CA ILE A 767 -23.97 33.47 -1.45
C ILE A 767 -24.64 34.81 -1.15
N GLY A 768 -24.85 35.11 0.14
CA GLY A 768 -25.44 36.37 0.58
C GLY A 768 -25.11 36.65 2.04
N LYS A 769 -25.22 37.91 2.42
CA LYS A 769 -25.08 38.38 3.79
C LYS A 769 -26.32 39.27 4.09
N TRP A 770 -26.96 39.03 5.20
CA TRP A 770 -28.07 39.90 5.66
C TRP A 770 -27.89 40.24 7.13
N GLN A 771 -28.41 41.35 7.51
CA GLN A 771 -28.29 41.88 8.85
C GLN A 771 -29.69 41.95 9.49
N PHE A 772 -29.80 41.43 10.69
CA PHE A 772 -30.99 41.57 11.53
C PHE A 772 -30.59 42.15 12.83
N ASN A 773 -31.04 43.35 13.09
CA ASN A 773 -30.54 44.22 14.19
C ASN A 773 -29.01 44.41 14.10
N THR A 774 -28.28 43.98 15.13
CA THR A 774 -26.83 44.02 15.20
C THR A 774 -26.18 42.71 14.80
N ALA A 775 -26.97 41.68 14.56
CA ALA A 775 -26.47 40.35 14.19
C ALA A 775 -26.36 40.24 12.67
N GLU A 776 -25.19 39.86 12.20
CA GLU A 776 -24.95 39.50 10.80
C GLU A 776 -25.14 37.98 10.62
N SER A 777 -25.83 37.65 9.55
CA SER A 777 -26.04 36.23 9.18
C SER A 777 -25.62 36.02 7.73
N LEU A 778 -24.91 34.89 7.46
CA LEU A 778 -24.52 34.47 6.12
C LEU A 778 -25.58 33.53 5.56
N GLN A 779 -25.95 33.78 4.33
CA GLN A 779 -26.77 32.85 3.57
C GLN A 779 -25.82 31.98 2.73
N TYR A 780 -25.88 30.68 2.96
CA TYR A 780 -25.11 29.71 2.21
C TYR A 780 -25.87 29.16 1.00
N SER A 781 -25.14 28.74 -0.01
CA SER A 781 -25.67 27.94 -1.11
C SER A 781 -26.25 26.61 -0.62
N GLU A 782 -26.92 25.88 -1.50
CA GLU A 782 -27.14 24.46 -1.27
C GLU A 782 -25.81 23.78 -0.92
N ARG A 783 -25.89 22.73 -0.09
CA ARG A 783 -24.70 21.99 0.37
C ARG A 783 -23.97 21.40 -0.82
N ASN A 784 -22.64 21.64 -0.87
CA ASN A 784 -21.76 21.12 -1.90
C ASN A 784 -22.10 21.52 -3.34
N ALA A 785 -22.73 22.69 -3.55
CA ALA A 785 -23.16 23.17 -4.86
C ALA A 785 -22.01 23.65 -5.75
N PHE A 786 -20.90 24.09 -5.16
CA PHE A 786 -19.72 24.61 -5.85
C PHE A 786 -18.54 23.66 -5.75
N ARG A 787 -17.46 23.93 -6.52
CA ARG A 787 -16.21 23.18 -6.46
C ARG A 787 -15.03 24.11 -6.27
N ILE A 788 -14.04 23.67 -5.51
CA ILE A 788 -12.72 24.33 -5.47
C ILE A 788 -12.00 24.11 -6.80
N PRO A 789 -10.95 24.89 -7.11
CA PRO A 789 -10.13 24.70 -8.31
C PRO A 789 -9.54 23.27 -8.39
N ASP A 790 -9.34 22.80 -9.62
CA ASP A 790 -8.72 21.51 -9.89
C ASP A 790 -7.28 21.47 -9.38
N TYR A 791 -6.89 20.31 -8.89
CA TYR A 791 -5.55 20.01 -8.42
C TYR A 791 -4.68 19.46 -9.56
N PHE A 792 -3.46 19.97 -9.68
CA PHE A 792 -2.47 19.47 -10.62
C PHE A 792 -1.07 19.58 -10.03
N ARG A 793 -0.29 18.49 -10.09
CA ARG A 793 1.08 18.44 -9.59
C ARG A 793 1.94 17.50 -10.40
N VAL A 794 3.19 17.92 -10.60
CA VAL A 794 4.23 17.07 -11.19
C VAL A 794 5.43 17.06 -10.25
N ASP A 795 5.92 15.87 -9.92
CA ASP A 795 7.10 15.66 -9.08
C ASP A 795 8.18 14.94 -9.90
N LEU A 796 9.42 15.27 -9.65
CA LEU A 796 10.58 14.70 -10.32
C LEU A 796 11.54 14.13 -9.26
N GLY A 797 12.04 12.92 -9.46
CA GLY A 797 13.02 12.28 -8.59
C GLY A 797 14.22 11.79 -9.40
N PHE A 798 15.42 11.90 -8.83
CA PHE A 798 16.63 11.35 -9.37
C PHE A 798 17.33 10.51 -8.30
N ASP A 799 17.55 9.23 -8.61
CA ASP A 799 18.12 8.27 -7.69
C ASP A 799 19.52 7.84 -8.11
N ILE A 800 20.38 7.69 -7.12
CA ILE A 800 21.75 7.21 -7.30
C ILE A 800 21.96 6.03 -6.36
N GLU A 801 22.17 4.86 -6.90
CA GLU A 801 22.45 3.64 -6.14
C GLU A 801 23.95 3.37 -6.06
N GLY A 802 24.43 2.92 -4.89
CA GLY A 802 25.80 2.54 -4.68
C GLY A 802 26.28 1.41 -5.59
N THR A 803 27.59 1.23 -5.76
CA THR A 803 28.09 0.19 -6.65
C THR A 803 28.02 -1.20 -6.01
N HIS A 804 27.38 -2.15 -6.69
CA HIS A 804 27.30 -3.56 -6.28
C HIS A 804 28.58 -4.37 -6.55
N LYS A 805 29.55 -3.79 -7.27
CA LYS A 805 30.78 -4.50 -7.68
C LYS A 805 31.84 -4.60 -6.59
N VAL A 806 31.71 -3.84 -5.52
CA VAL A 806 32.69 -3.81 -4.44
C VAL A 806 31.99 -4.21 -3.14
N LYS A 807 32.48 -5.26 -2.46
CA LYS A 807 32.06 -5.60 -1.09
C LYS A 807 32.43 -4.42 -0.18
N LYS A 808 31.48 -3.55 0.08
CA LYS A 808 31.59 -2.43 1.02
C LYS A 808 30.84 -2.75 2.29
N LEU A 809 31.29 -2.16 3.39
CA LEU A 809 30.63 -2.29 4.68
C LEU A 809 29.20 -1.70 4.66
N ALA A 810 28.95 -0.71 3.81
CA ALA A 810 27.65 -0.07 3.66
C ALA A 810 27.32 0.14 2.18
N HIS A 811 26.06 -0.08 1.84
CA HIS A 811 25.45 0.25 0.56
C HIS A 811 24.67 1.55 0.70
N SER A 812 24.95 2.56 -0.11
CA SER A 812 24.29 3.87 -0.03
C SER A 812 23.32 4.06 -1.18
N PHE A 813 22.20 4.71 -0.88
CA PHE A 813 21.18 5.14 -1.83
C PHE A 813 20.93 6.63 -1.62
N TRP A 814 20.95 7.40 -2.70
CA TRP A 814 20.75 8.85 -2.67
C TRP A 814 19.55 9.19 -3.56
N THR A 815 18.62 9.95 -3.03
CA THR A 815 17.48 10.46 -3.78
C THR A 815 17.45 11.98 -3.73
N PHE A 816 17.31 12.60 -4.89
CA PHE A 816 17.08 14.03 -5.06
C PHE A 816 15.70 14.22 -5.68
N SER A 817 14.82 14.96 -5.03
CA SER A 817 13.44 15.16 -5.50
C SER A 817 13.10 16.63 -5.59
N ILE A 818 12.35 16.97 -6.63
CA ILE A 818 11.67 18.25 -6.78
C ILE A 818 10.17 17.96 -6.71
N TYR A 819 9.55 18.47 -5.66
CA TYR A 819 8.13 18.36 -5.43
C TYR A 819 7.42 19.59 -6.02
N ASN A 820 6.28 19.39 -6.70
CA ASN A 820 5.53 20.44 -7.38
C ASN A 820 6.39 21.23 -8.36
N LEU A 821 6.95 20.55 -9.35
CA LEU A 821 7.94 21.09 -10.32
C LEU A 821 7.51 22.41 -10.99
N PHE A 822 6.20 22.60 -11.18
CA PHE A 822 5.65 23.81 -11.81
C PHE A 822 5.30 24.93 -10.82
N GLY A 823 5.51 24.72 -9.52
CA GLY A 823 5.19 25.71 -8.48
C GLY A 823 3.72 26.14 -8.47
N ARG A 824 2.79 25.24 -8.85
CA ARG A 824 1.37 25.58 -8.89
C ARG A 824 0.80 25.68 -7.47
N ASP A 825 0.11 26.75 -7.18
CA ASP A 825 -0.66 26.94 -5.96
C ASP A 825 -1.94 26.10 -6.04
N ASN A 826 -1.93 24.95 -5.37
CA ASN A 826 -3.08 24.06 -5.28
C ASN A 826 -3.91 24.42 -4.04
N ALA A 827 -5.21 24.58 -4.22
CA ALA A 827 -6.11 24.89 -3.12
C ALA A 827 -6.18 23.71 -2.13
N TYR A 828 -5.71 23.92 -0.88
CA TYR A 828 -5.83 22.95 0.20
C TYR A 828 -7.24 22.98 0.80
N SER A 829 -7.70 24.18 1.18
CA SER A 829 -8.99 24.45 1.80
C SER A 829 -9.47 25.83 1.42
N ILE A 830 -10.76 26.05 1.59
CA ILE A 830 -11.37 27.37 1.47
C ILE A 830 -12.00 27.70 2.81
N PHE A 831 -11.69 28.87 3.32
CA PHE A 831 -12.34 29.46 4.47
C PHE A 831 -12.82 30.86 4.13
N PHE A 832 -13.88 31.30 4.79
CA PHE A 832 -14.47 32.60 4.55
C PHE A 832 -14.16 33.48 5.77
N LYS A 833 -13.59 34.64 5.51
CA LYS A 833 -13.29 35.65 6.54
C LYS A 833 -14.15 36.89 6.26
N THR A 834 -14.84 37.41 7.27
CA THR A 834 -15.45 38.74 7.18
C THR A 834 -14.33 39.74 7.15
N VAL A 835 -14.31 40.57 6.13
CA VAL A 835 -13.41 41.73 6.04
C VAL A 835 -14.24 42.90 6.47
N ASP A 836 -13.83 43.58 7.57
CA ASP A 836 -14.47 44.78 8.11
C ASP A 836 -14.31 45.94 7.12
#